data_06649cf6d319a29bad9248c191482fb2
#
_entry.id   06649cf6d319a29bad9248c191482fb2
#
_cell.length_a   1.000
_cell.length_b   1.000
_cell.length_c   1.000
_cell.angle_alpha   90.00
_cell.angle_beta   90.00
_cell.angle_gamma   90.00
#
_symmetry.space_group_name_H-M   'P 1'
#
loop_
_entity.id
_entity.type
_entity.pdbx_description
1 polymer ?
#
loop_
_entity_poly.entity_id
_entity_poly.type
_entity_poly.pdbx_seq_one_letter_code
_entity_poly.pdbx_strand_id
1 'polypeptide(L)'
;MKKSVVTLWKVFLYSFGFFILLTIGFYFGIIGDMPSLSELENPSASLSSEVIATDGSVLGRYFVQDRSNSEYKDIAPYVFNALLATEDERFFEHSGIDGRALLRVAIFLGKKGGGSTITQQLAKNLFPRQKSNIFTMPFVKLREWVLAVKLERNLTKNEILTLYLNTVPFGDNVYGIKNASLTFFSKTPDKLSLDEAAVLIGMLKGNTLYNPRRNPAKAFDRRNVVLNQMVKYKFIKQEEADKLSQFPIKLNYHKIDYHKGSAPYFRQILEQELKAICKELKKSDGSSYNLYRDGLKIYTTIDLRMQLYAEQAVEQHLTNLQKLFFAQANYKDGGIWKNHQDALDKAMKQSDRYQALKDADKDEDEIREIFNTKIKMTVFAWNKNHSIDTTMSPMDSIKYTKMFLQAGFMAMDPFTGEVKAWVGGINHDYFQYDHVNKNTKRQVGSTIKPLLYCLAVDKGFSPCGTLSTGAQQFSGAKTAYNAGGSKTGSLPMSTALALSINNAALFLLNQVGIEPFVDFAKKCGIESDMDPYPSVALGVSAISLYEMLQAYTMFPAGGVNTEPFFISRIEDKNGNLLKTFAPKQKEIISPQTAFKMVRMMQGVVDRGTAQRIRRYGLYGDIAGKTGTTNKQADAWFIGYTPQLLAGTWVGCDDRFLRFNSEAQGQGSAAALPIWINFFHKVFNDRSLEIKQDVRFKAPVPFSDCSGYNANTIADPNDTTSVQTVPIDQTSGDIIEEVTPEEETQP
;
A
#
# COMPACT_ATOMS: atom_id res chain seq x y z
N MET A 1 28.52 5.67 -68.97
CA MET A 1 28.65 6.60 -67.80
C MET A 1 27.62 7.70 -67.74
N LYS A 2 27.33 8.48 -68.82
CA LYS A 2 26.33 9.60 -68.73
C LYS A 2 24.90 9.18 -68.35
N LYS A 3 24.37 8.04 -68.85
CA LYS A 3 23.02 7.58 -68.52
C LYS A 3 22.87 7.17 -67.05
N SER A 4 23.84 6.49 -66.45
CA SER A 4 23.87 6.06 -65.04
C SER A 4 23.92 7.25 -64.07
N VAL A 5 24.66 8.31 -64.42
CA VAL A 5 24.75 9.55 -63.64
C VAL A 5 23.41 10.28 -63.63
N VAL A 6 22.72 10.37 -64.82
CA VAL A 6 21.38 10.98 -64.90
C VAL A 6 20.35 10.20 -64.13
N THR A 7 20.41 8.86 -64.14
CA THR A 7 19.53 8.02 -63.33
C THR A 7 19.78 8.23 -61.85
N LEU A 8 21.02 8.32 -61.40
CA LEU A 8 21.39 8.62 -60.00
C LEU A 8 20.86 9.98 -59.55
N TRP A 9 21.00 11.01 -60.42
CA TRP A 9 20.41 12.33 -60.14
C TRP A 9 18.87 12.32 -60.06
N LYS A 10 18.19 11.58 -60.92
CA LYS A 10 16.73 11.41 -60.86
C LYS A 10 16.30 10.72 -59.57
N VAL A 11 16.94 9.61 -59.17
CA VAL A 11 16.69 8.90 -57.92
C VAL A 11 16.90 9.84 -56.71
N PHE A 12 18.02 10.60 -56.73
CA PHE A 12 18.29 11.58 -55.68
C PHE A 12 17.20 12.66 -55.60
N LEU A 13 16.79 13.26 -56.72
CA LEU A 13 15.75 14.32 -56.75
C LEU A 13 14.38 13.79 -56.30
N TYR A 14 13.99 12.59 -56.73
CA TYR A 14 12.75 11.98 -56.28
C TYR A 14 12.77 11.63 -54.78
N SER A 15 13.86 11.07 -54.27
CA SER A 15 14.05 10.77 -52.87
C SER A 15 14.05 12.04 -52.00
N PHE A 16 14.71 13.10 -52.49
CA PHE A 16 14.73 14.41 -51.84
C PHE A 16 13.36 15.08 -51.81
N GLY A 17 12.65 15.05 -52.95
CA GLY A 17 11.28 15.54 -53.04
C GLY A 17 10.32 14.78 -52.15
N PHE A 18 10.42 13.46 -52.10
CA PHE A 18 9.65 12.61 -51.16
C PHE A 18 9.93 12.97 -49.69
N PHE A 19 11.23 13.16 -49.34
CA PHE A 19 11.62 13.58 -48.01
C PHE A 19 11.03 14.94 -47.60
N ILE A 20 11.02 15.90 -48.51
CA ILE A 20 10.40 17.23 -48.29
C ILE A 20 8.89 17.09 -48.08
N LEU A 21 8.20 16.34 -48.92
CA LEU A 21 6.73 16.12 -48.81
C LEU A 21 6.39 15.44 -47.47
N LEU A 22 7.21 14.47 -47.06
CA LEU A 22 7.07 13.76 -45.79
C LEU A 22 7.27 14.70 -44.57
N THR A 23 8.27 15.58 -44.67
CA THR A 23 8.52 16.60 -43.63
C THR A 23 7.37 17.60 -43.52
N ILE A 24 6.82 18.04 -44.66
CA ILE A 24 5.65 18.91 -44.73
C ILE A 24 4.41 18.20 -44.12
N GLY A 25 4.19 16.92 -44.46
CA GLY A 25 3.11 16.11 -43.91
C GLY A 25 3.18 15.99 -42.37
N PHE A 26 4.38 15.79 -41.81
CA PHE A 26 4.59 15.83 -40.34
C PHE A 26 4.38 17.23 -39.76
N TYR A 27 4.87 18.29 -40.43
CA TYR A 27 4.76 19.67 -39.95
C TYR A 27 3.30 20.12 -39.79
N PHE A 28 2.42 19.76 -40.72
CA PHE A 28 1.00 20.06 -40.69
C PHE A 28 0.15 19.02 -39.95
N GLY A 29 0.74 17.97 -39.38
CA GLY A 29 0.02 16.93 -38.66
C GLY A 29 -0.81 15.98 -39.56
N ILE A 30 -0.58 15.97 -40.87
CA ILE A 30 -1.22 15.06 -41.82
C ILE A 30 -0.74 13.63 -41.63
N ILE A 31 0.53 13.47 -41.21
CA ILE A 31 1.20 12.20 -40.97
C ILE A 31 1.58 12.15 -39.48
N GLY A 32 0.85 11.33 -38.69
CA GLY A 32 1.09 11.13 -37.27
C GLY A 32 0.57 12.25 -36.36
N ASP A 33 0.29 11.90 -35.09
CA ASP A 33 -0.17 12.86 -34.09
C ASP A 33 0.91 13.88 -33.75
N MET A 34 0.67 15.13 -34.06
CA MET A 34 1.53 16.24 -33.67
C MET A 34 0.87 17.06 -32.57
N PRO A 35 1.58 17.43 -31.51
CA PRO A 35 1.03 18.25 -30.45
C PRO A 35 0.56 19.62 -30.99
N SER A 36 -0.52 20.11 -30.41
CA SER A 36 -1.06 21.44 -30.72
C SER A 36 -0.11 22.55 -30.31
N LEU A 37 -0.30 23.76 -30.82
CA LEU A 37 0.54 24.91 -30.44
C LEU A 37 0.43 25.20 -28.94
N SER A 38 -0.76 25.11 -28.37
CA SER A 38 -1.00 25.27 -26.94
C SER A 38 -0.32 24.21 -26.07
N GLU A 39 -0.13 22.98 -26.58
CA GLU A 39 0.66 21.93 -25.90
C GLU A 39 2.16 22.14 -26.02
N LEU A 40 2.62 22.89 -27.04
CA LEU A 40 4.03 23.26 -27.21
C LEU A 40 4.40 24.50 -26.41
N GLU A 41 3.49 25.47 -26.28
CA GLU A 41 3.65 26.70 -25.48
C GLU A 41 3.52 26.40 -23.98
N ASN A 42 2.61 25.52 -23.63
CA ASN A 42 2.49 24.95 -22.31
C ASN A 42 2.59 23.43 -22.45
N PRO A 43 3.80 22.88 -22.59
CA PRO A 43 3.98 21.44 -22.60
C PRO A 43 3.34 20.95 -21.31
N SER A 44 2.15 20.36 -21.41
CA SER A 44 1.27 20.09 -20.27
C SER A 44 2.13 19.51 -19.18
N ALA A 45 2.45 20.34 -18.19
CA ALA A 45 2.94 19.84 -16.94
C ALA A 45 1.97 18.73 -16.60
N SER A 46 2.44 17.48 -16.60
CA SER A 46 1.61 16.37 -16.17
C SER A 46 1.11 16.77 -14.81
N LEU A 47 -0.17 17.17 -14.75
CA LEU A 47 -0.78 17.68 -13.55
C LEU A 47 -0.93 16.49 -12.63
N SER A 48 -0.31 16.55 -11.46
CA SER A 48 -0.46 15.53 -10.44
C SER A 48 -1.93 15.43 -10.05
N SER A 49 -2.43 14.21 -9.91
CA SER A 49 -3.76 13.99 -9.36
C SER A 49 -3.70 14.07 -7.84
N GLU A 50 -4.67 14.75 -7.25
CA GLU A 50 -4.73 14.99 -5.80
C GLU A 50 -5.71 14.04 -5.13
N VAL A 51 -5.30 13.47 -4.00
CA VAL A 51 -6.16 12.67 -3.11
C VAL A 51 -6.62 13.58 -1.97
N ILE A 52 -7.91 13.78 -1.88
CA ILE A 52 -8.53 14.77 -0.99
C ILE A 52 -9.35 14.05 0.08
N ALA A 53 -9.13 14.39 1.35
CA ALA A 53 -9.89 13.92 2.50
C ALA A 53 -11.26 14.61 2.59
N THR A 54 -12.11 14.15 3.52
CA THR A 54 -13.46 14.70 3.73
C THR A 54 -13.46 16.17 4.14
N ASP A 55 -12.42 16.63 4.82
CA ASP A 55 -12.24 18.03 5.25
C ASP A 55 -11.61 18.94 4.18
N GLY A 56 -11.36 18.41 2.97
CA GLY A 56 -10.71 19.13 1.88
C GLY A 56 -9.18 19.14 1.93
N SER A 57 -8.56 18.57 2.95
CA SER A 57 -7.11 18.44 3.04
C SER A 57 -6.56 17.44 2.03
N VAL A 58 -5.34 17.67 1.55
CA VAL A 58 -4.67 16.78 0.59
C VAL A 58 -3.93 15.68 1.35
N LEU A 59 -4.38 14.43 1.22
CA LEU A 59 -3.72 13.24 1.78
C LEU A 59 -2.42 12.90 1.04
N GLY A 60 -2.36 13.18 -0.25
CA GLY A 60 -1.22 12.90 -1.10
C GLY A 60 -1.52 13.17 -2.57
N ARG A 61 -0.54 12.89 -3.43
CA ARG A 61 -0.63 13.14 -4.87
C ARG A 61 -0.13 11.94 -5.65
N TYR A 62 -0.72 11.70 -6.84
CA TYR A 62 -0.21 10.75 -7.82
C TYR A 62 0.35 11.51 -9.03
N PHE A 63 1.60 11.24 -9.37
CA PHE A 63 2.28 11.87 -10.50
C PHE A 63 3.33 10.92 -11.08
N VAL A 64 3.56 11.03 -12.39
CA VAL A 64 4.67 10.30 -13.04
C VAL A 64 6.01 10.92 -12.65
N GLN A 65 5.97 12.22 -12.40
CA GLN A 65 7.13 13.05 -12.17
C GLN A 65 6.69 14.22 -11.27
N ASP A 66 7.27 14.32 -10.08
CA ASP A 66 7.21 15.60 -9.38
C ASP A 66 8.10 16.59 -10.16
N ARG A 67 7.47 17.30 -11.08
CA ARG A 67 8.08 18.43 -11.73
C ARG A 67 7.85 19.65 -10.86
N SER A 68 8.55 19.73 -9.75
CA SER A 68 8.77 21.01 -9.12
C SER A 68 9.71 21.79 -10.05
N ASN A 69 9.12 22.56 -10.95
CA ASN A 69 9.86 23.32 -11.94
C ASN A 69 10.77 24.33 -11.24
N SER A 70 12.05 24.33 -11.60
CA SER A 70 12.96 25.42 -11.27
C SER A 70 12.85 26.48 -12.38
N GLU A 71 12.88 27.74 -12.03
CA GLU A 71 13.09 28.81 -12.99
C GLU A 71 14.56 28.85 -13.42
N TYR A 72 14.88 29.50 -14.53
CA TYR A 72 16.27 29.62 -15.02
C TYR A 72 17.21 30.20 -13.95
N LYS A 73 16.75 31.23 -13.21
CA LYS A 73 17.52 31.87 -12.14
C LYS A 73 17.77 30.98 -10.91
N ASP A 74 16.99 29.93 -10.72
CA ASP A 74 17.07 29.01 -9.58
C ASP A 74 17.99 27.80 -9.85
N ILE A 75 18.74 27.82 -10.95
CA ILE A 75 19.66 26.76 -11.34
C ILE A 75 21.08 27.34 -11.43
N ALA A 76 22.02 26.67 -10.75
CA ALA A 76 23.43 27.12 -10.77
C ALA A 76 23.97 27.20 -12.20
N PRO A 77 24.70 28.25 -12.58
CA PRO A 77 25.30 28.40 -13.90
C PRO A 77 26.16 27.23 -14.33
N TYR A 78 26.83 26.56 -13.40
CA TYR A 78 27.62 25.36 -13.66
C TYR A 78 26.81 24.21 -14.30
N VAL A 79 25.54 24.09 -13.98
CA VAL A 79 24.66 23.04 -14.54
C VAL A 79 24.44 23.31 -16.04
N PHE A 80 24.13 24.55 -16.43
CA PHE A 80 23.99 24.94 -17.83
C PHE A 80 25.29 24.78 -18.60
N ASN A 81 26.40 25.24 -18.03
CA ASN A 81 27.72 25.14 -18.65
C ASN A 81 28.14 23.68 -18.85
N ALA A 82 27.91 22.81 -17.87
CA ALA A 82 28.18 21.37 -17.98
C ALA A 82 27.31 20.72 -19.05
N LEU A 83 26.02 21.07 -19.11
CA LEU A 83 25.08 20.57 -20.11
C LEU A 83 25.49 20.97 -21.52
N LEU A 84 25.76 22.25 -21.76
CA LEU A 84 26.20 22.77 -23.06
C LEU A 84 27.52 22.12 -23.50
N ALA A 85 28.52 22.07 -22.62
CA ALA A 85 29.81 21.47 -22.92
C ALA A 85 29.74 19.98 -23.29
N THR A 86 28.77 19.26 -22.73
CA THR A 86 28.68 17.80 -22.82
C THR A 86 27.73 17.32 -23.92
N GLU A 87 26.58 17.95 -24.07
CA GLU A 87 25.49 17.51 -24.91
C GLU A 87 25.37 18.30 -26.21
N ASP A 88 25.62 19.64 -26.18
CA ASP A 88 25.36 20.49 -27.34
C ASP A 88 26.15 21.82 -27.27
N GLU A 89 27.41 21.75 -27.66
CA GLU A 89 28.36 22.87 -27.63
C GLU A 89 27.94 24.10 -28.44
N ARG A 90 27.20 23.89 -29.51
CA ARG A 90 26.70 24.92 -30.42
C ARG A 90 25.22 25.23 -30.26
N PHE A 91 24.64 24.95 -29.12
CA PHE A 91 23.22 25.11 -28.86
C PHE A 91 22.67 26.50 -29.26
N PHE A 92 23.45 27.55 -29.03
CA PHE A 92 23.08 28.92 -29.38
C PHE A 92 23.27 29.27 -30.87
N GLU A 93 23.95 28.40 -31.67
CA GLU A 93 24.25 28.65 -33.09
C GLU A 93 23.26 28.04 -34.06
N HIS A 94 22.36 27.18 -33.61
CA HIS A 94 21.37 26.49 -34.46
C HIS A 94 19.95 26.61 -33.94
N SER A 95 18.96 26.32 -34.81
CA SER A 95 17.53 26.36 -34.48
C SER A 95 16.94 24.94 -34.39
N GLY A 96 17.37 24.15 -33.39
CA GLY A 96 16.89 22.80 -33.10
C GLY A 96 17.60 21.67 -33.83
N ILE A 97 18.24 21.94 -34.97
CA ILE A 97 18.99 20.95 -35.75
C ILE A 97 20.39 21.50 -36.01
N ASP A 98 21.44 20.78 -35.60
CA ASP A 98 22.80 21.09 -35.88
C ASP A 98 23.28 20.35 -37.13
N GLY A 99 23.27 21.06 -38.28
CA GLY A 99 23.70 20.50 -39.57
C GLY A 99 25.14 20.05 -39.61
N ARG A 100 26.05 20.75 -38.89
CA ARG A 100 27.48 20.37 -38.80
C ARG A 100 27.68 19.08 -38.01
N ALA A 101 26.90 18.90 -36.92
CA ALA A 101 26.92 17.66 -36.14
C ALA A 101 26.39 16.47 -36.96
N LEU A 102 25.27 16.67 -37.71
CA LEU A 102 24.72 15.65 -38.60
C LEU A 102 25.73 15.23 -39.69
N LEU A 103 26.40 16.18 -40.32
CA LEU A 103 27.43 15.90 -41.33
C LEU A 103 28.59 15.12 -40.72
N ARG A 104 29.03 15.50 -39.52
CA ARG A 104 30.09 14.77 -38.77
C ARG A 104 29.67 13.32 -38.50
N VAL A 105 28.44 13.09 -38.03
CA VAL A 105 27.91 11.75 -37.77
C VAL A 105 27.82 10.93 -39.04
N ALA A 106 27.41 11.51 -40.17
CA ALA A 106 27.33 10.83 -41.46
C ALA A 106 28.72 10.42 -41.97
N ILE A 107 29.73 11.31 -41.89
CA ILE A 107 31.10 11.05 -42.35
C ILE A 107 31.81 10.02 -41.48
N PHE A 108 31.69 10.11 -40.15
CA PHE A 108 32.43 9.26 -39.22
C PHE A 108 31.58 8.10 -38.64
N LEU A 109 30.38 7.82 -39.21
CA LEU A 109 29.50 6.74 -38.79
C LEU A 109 29.25 6.72 -37.28
N GLY A 110 29.13 7.90 -36.66
CA GLY A 110 28.89 8.06 -35.24
C GLY A 110 30.10 7.84 -34.30
N LYS A 111 31.25 7.46 -34.80
CA LYS A 111 32.47 7.20 -33.97
C LYS A 111 33.03 8.44 -33.27
N LYS A 112 32.73 9.65 -33.76
CA LYS A 112 33.17 10.94 -33.19
C LYS A 112 32.08 11.75 -32.49
N GLY A 113 31.16 11.08 -31.80
CA GLY A 113 30.09 11.71 -31.00
C GLY A 113 28.69 11.63 -31.60
N GLY A 114 27.68 11.97 -30.85
CA GLY A 114 26.28 12.02 -31.25
C GLY A 114 25.94 13.24 -32.11
N GLY A 115 24.81 13.21 -32.79
CA GLY A 115 24.28 14.31 -33.62
C GLY A 115 22.92 14.85 -33.16
N SER A 116 22.44 14.44 -32.01
CA SER A 116 21.16 14.94 -31.46
C SER A 116 21.41 16.17 -30.58
N THR A 117 20.65 17.23 -30.83
CA THR A 117 20.70 18.48 -30.06
C THR A 117 19.93 18.36 -28.74
N ILE A 118 20.13 19.30 -27.80
CA ILE A 118 19.35 19.42 -26.56
C ILE A 118 17.86 19.55 -26.91
N THR A 119 17.48 20.35 -27.90
CA THR A 119 16.07 20.54 -28.31
C THR A 119 15.45 19.26 -28.86
N GLN A 120 16.21 18.44 -29.61
CA GLN A 120 15.73 17.11 -30.06
C GLN A 120 15.56 16.14 -28.92
N GLN A 121 16.46 16.17 -27.92
CA GLN A 121 16.33 15.35 -26.72
C GLN A 121 15.12 15.81 -25.88
N LEU A 122 14.87 17.12 -25.78
CA LEU A 122 13.69 17.69 -25.15
C LEU A 122 12.42 17.21 -25.85
N ALA A 123 12.35 17.31 -27.18
CA ALA A 123 11.21 16.83 -27.97
C ALA A 123 10.91 15.36 -27.71
N LYS A 124 11.94 14.50 -27.63
CA LYS A 124 11.82 13.08 -27.29
C LYS A 124 11.28 12.87 -25.86
N ASN A 125 11.68 13.69 -24.90
CA ASN A 125 11.29 13.55 -23.48
C ASN A 125 9.86 14.06 -23.23
N LEU A 126 9.45 15.11 -23.94
CA LEU A 126 8.10 15.65 -23.84
C LEU A 126 7.05 14.78 -24.56
N PHE A 127 7.44 14.21 -25.71
CA PHE A 127 6.58 13.42 -26.58
C PHE A 127 7.16 12.03 -26.80
N PRO A 128 6.97 11.10 -25.82
CA PRO A 128 7.60 9.78 -25.84
C PRO A 128 7.30 9.00 -27.11
N ARG A 129 8.28 8.22 -27.55
CA ARG A 129 8.19 7.35 -28.72
C ARG A 129 7.17 6.24 -28.47
N GLN A 130 6.31 5.96 -29.46
CA GLN A 130 5.66 4.66 -29.55
C GLN A 130 6.72 3.58 -29.86
N LYS A 131 6.42 2.30 -29.55
CA LYS A 131 7.34 1.19 -29.84
C LYS A 131 7.74 1.26 -31.33
N SER A 132 9.03 1.43 -31.62
CA SER A 132 9.57 1.56 -32.97
C SER A 132 10.52 0.40 -33.27
N ASN A 133 10.53 -0.04 -34.50
CA ASN A 133 11.47 -0.99 -35.06
C ASN A 133 12.48 -0.29 -35.98
N ILE A 134 13.43 -1.04 -36.52
CA ILE A 134 14.51 -0.49 -37.35
C ILE A 134 14.01 0.26 -38.60
N PHE A 135 12.83 -0.13 -39.13
CA PHE A 135 12.22 0.47 -40.32
C PHE A 135 11.44 1.76 -40.00
N THR A 136 10.89 1.89 -38.81
CA THR A 136 10.11 3.06 -38.37
C THR A 136 10.99 4.13 -37.70
N MET A 137 12.20 3.80 -37.32
CA MET A 137 13.13 4.71 -36.64
C MET A 137 13.43 6.01 -37.42
N PRO A 138 13.62 6.02 -38.77
CA PRO A 138 13.83 7.25 -39.53
C PRO A 138 12.62 8.21 -39.42
N PHE A 139 11.39 7.69 -39.44
CA PHE A 139 10.17 8.50 -39.31
C PHE A 139 10.05 9.10 -37.92
N VAL A 140 10.42 8.34 -36.89
CA VAL A 140 10.46 8.84 -35.50
C VAL A 140 11.49 9.96 -35.37
N LYS A 141 12.66 9.83 -36.00
CA LYS A 141 13.69 10.88 -35.99
C LYS A 141 13.23 12.14 -36.75
N LEU A 142 12.57 11.97 -37.87
CA LEU A 142 12.03 13.11 -38.62
C LEU A 142 10.99 13.88 -37.82
N ARG A 143 10.08 13.16 -37.13
CA ARG A 143 9.13 13.76 -36.19
C ARG A 143 9.83 14.55 -35.08
N GLU A 144 10.89 14.00 -34.46
CA GLU A 144 11.70 14.69 -33.45
C GLU A 144 12.32 15.98 -34.00
N TRP A 145 12.80 15.98 -35.23
CA TRP A 145 13.36 17.17 -35.87
C TRP A 145 12.31 18.26 -36.10
N VAL A 146 11.14 17.87 -36.59
CA VAL A 146 10.03 18.84 -36.79
C VAL A 146 9.59 19.44 -35.44
N LEU A 147 9.47 18.60 -34.41
CA LEU A 147 9.14 19.05 -33.05
C LEU A 147 10.22 19.98 -32.48
N ALA A 148 11.50 19.67 -32.67
CA ALA A 148 12.60 20.52 -32.23
C ALA A 148 12.55 21.91 -32.87
N VAL A 149 12.28 21.97 -34.18
CA VAL A 149 12.13 23.27 -34.89
C VAL A 149 10.88 24.04 -34.39
N LYS A 150 9.77 23.34 -34.11
CA LYS A 150 8.58 23.98 -33.52
C LYS A 150 8.86 24.54 -32.13
N LEU A 151 9.56 23.80 -31.26
CA LEU A 151 9.96 24.27 -29.92
C LEU A 151 10.86 25.53 -30.01
N GLU A 152 11.86 25.54 -30.89
CA GLU A 152 12.77 26.68 -31.07
C GLU A 152 12.06 27.94 -31.63
N ARG A 153 10.92 27.78 -32.31
CA ARG A 153 10.09 28.91 -32.78
C ARG A 153 9.26 29.54 -31.67
N ASN A 154 8.87 28.76 -30.66
CA ASN A 154 7.92 29.20 -29.65
C ASN A 154 8.59 29.48 -28.30
N LEU A 155 9.78 28.97 -28.05
CA LEU A 155 10.51 29.10 -26.79
C LEU A 155 11.89 29.76 -27.02
N THR A 156 12.32 30.56 -26.08
CA THR A 156 13.68 31.10 -26.04
C THR A 156 14.68 29.99 -25.69
N LYS A 157 15.96 30.21 -26.01
CA LYS A 157 17.04 29.28 -25.68
C LYS A 157 17.10 28.94 -24.16
N ASN A 158 16.93 29.93 -23.31
CA ASN A 158 16.95 29.74 -21.86
C ASN A 158 15.72 28.94 -21.37
N GLU A 159 14.56 29.16 -21.96
CA GLU A 159 13.37 28.37 -21.66
C GLU A 159 13.55 26.90 -22.09
N ILE A 160 14.15 26.64 -23.25
CA ILE A 160 14.46 25.30 -23.71
C ILE A 160 15.43 24.58 -22.78
N LEU A 161 16.52 25.24 -22.35
CA LEU A 161 17.46 24.68 -21.37
C LEU A 161 16.80 24.37 -20.04
N THR A 162 15.98 25.29 -19.55
CA THR A 162 15.26 25.13 -18.28
C THR A 162 14.25 24.00 -18.36
N LEU A 163 13.46 23.93 -19.44
CA LEU A 163 12.46 22.89 -19.66
C LEU A 163 13.13 21.53 -19.84
N TYR A 164 14.29 21.48 -20.51
CA TYR A 164 15.09 20.25 -20.62
C TYR A 164 15.52 19.74 -19.25
N LEU A 165 16.15 20.59 -18.44
CA LEU A 165 16.62 20.22 -17.09
C LEU A 165 15.47 19.85 -16.16
N ASN A 166 14.29 20.43 -16.34
CA ASN A 166 13.08 20.08 -15.57
C ASN A 166 12.43 18.75 -16.02
N THR A 167 12.81 18.21 -17.20
CA THR A 167 12.15 17.03 -17.77
C THR A 167 12.98 15.77 -17.82
N VAL A 168 14.33 15.89 -17.85
CA VAL A 168 15.19 14.72 -18.04
C VAL A 168 15.21 13.78 -16.83
N PRO A 169 15.32 12.44 -17.06
CA PRO A 169 15.46 11.46 -15.99
C PRO A 169 16.90 11.38 -15.48
N PHE A 170 17.07 11.40 -14.15
CA PHE A 170 18.36 11.24 -13.46
C PHE A 170 18.55 9.86 -12.80
N GLY A 171 17.72 8.86 -13.15
CA GLY A 171 17.76 7.54 -12.52
C GLY A 171 17.00 7.47 -11.21
N ASP A 172 16.87 6.25 -10.63
CA ASP A 172 16.13 6.00 -9.38
C ASP A 172 14.70 6.59 -9.36
N ASN A 173 14.06 6.68 -10.55
CA ASN A 173 12.76 7.36 -10.78
C ASN A 173 12.76 8.86 -10.47
N VAL A 174 13.93 9.49 -10.43
CA VAL A 174 14.09 10.92 -10.22
C VAL A 174 14.09 11.66 -11.55
N TYR A 175 13.21 12.66 -11.67
CA TYR A 175 13.07 13.49 -12.87
C TYR A 175 13.22 14.97 -12.51
N GLY A 176 13.89 15.72 -13.38
CA GLY A 176 14.15 17.14 -13.22
C GLY A 176 15.29 17.45 -12.26
N ILE A 177 15.97 18.58 -12.55
CA ILE A 177 17.20 18.99 -11.85
C ILE A 177 16.95 19.27 -10.36
N LYS A 178 15.79 19.82 -10.00
CA LYS A 178 15.47 20.14 -8.60
C LYS A 178 15.37 18.87 -7.76
N ASN A 179 14.66 17.87 -8.26
CA ASN A 179 14.54 16.62 -7.55
C ASN A 179 15.87 15.84 -7.53
N ALA A 180 16.64 15.91 -8.61
CA ALA A 180 17.96 15.28 -8.66
C ALA A 180 18.92 15.91 -7.65
N SER A 181 18.99 17.25 -7.57
CA SER A 181 19.84 17.95 -6.60
C SER A 181 19.45 17.66 -5.15
N LEU A 182 18.15 17.64 -4.85
CA LEU A 182 17.64 17.31 -3.52
C LEU A 182 17.90 15.82 -3.18
N THR A 183 17.68 14.90 -4.14
CA THR A 183 17.84 13.45 -3.92
C THR A 183 19.30 13.07 -3.73
N PHE A 184 20.20 13.51 -4.61
CA PHE A 184 21.59 13.03 -4.60
C PHE A 184 22.50 13.86 -3.67
N PHE A 185 22.16 15.14 -3.43
CA PHE A 185 23.02 16.06 -2.68
C PHE A 185 22.34 16.81 -1.56
N SER A 186 21.03 16.66 -1.36
CA SER A 186 20.23 17.40 -0.36
C SER A 186 20.39 18.91 -0.46
N LYS A 187 20.52 19.42 -1.70
CA LYS A 187 20.71 20.85 -2.02
C LYS A 187 19.67 21.30 -3.03
N THR A 188 19.35 22.59 -3.03
CA THR A 188 18.59 23.23 -4.11
C THR A 188 19.49 23.41 -5.34
N PRO A 189 18.94 23.45 -6.59
CA PRO A 189 19.75 23.50 -7.81
C PRO A 189 20.69 24.72 -7.91
N ASP A 190 20.34 25.85 -7.30
CA ASP A 190 21.18 27.06 -7.21
C ASP A 190 22.43 26.87 -6.34
N LYS A 191 22.39 25.91 -5.40
CA LYS A 191 23.50 25.63 -4.45
C LYS A 191 24.38 24.44 -4.86
N LEU A 192 24.16 23.88 -6.05
CA LEU A 192 25.03 22.81 -6.57
C LEU A 192 26.45 23.37 -6.82
N SER A 193 27.44 22.65 -6.35
CA SER A 193 28.84 22.91 -6.71
C SER A 193 29.17 22.40 -8.13
N LEU A 194 30.31 22.82 -8.66
CA LEU A 194 30.73 22.44 -10.01
C LEU A 194 30.85 20.92 -10.20
N ASP A 195 31.44 20.22 -9.23
CA ASP A 195 31.58 18.75 -9.27
C ASP A 195 30.23 18.04 -9.16
N GLU A 196 29.31 18.52 -8.31
CA GLU A 196 27.95 17.98 -8.19
C GLU A 196 27.15 18.18 -9.49
N ALA A 197 27.23 19.36 -10.09
CA ALA A 197 26.65 19.65 -11.41
C ALA A 197 27.18 18.69 -12.48
N ALA A 198 28.51 18.48 -12.51
CA ALA A 198 29.16 17.57 -13.45
C ALA A 198 28.73 16.11 -13.24
N VAL A 199 28.46 15.66 -12.00
CA VAL A 199 27.91 14.35 -11.72
C VAL A 199 26.51 14.21 -12.32
N LEU A 200 25.60 15.13 -12.02
CA LEU A 200 24.21 15.08 -12.50
C LEU A 200 24.16 15.12 -14.03
N ILE A 201 24.88 16.01 -14.67
CA ILE A 201 24.93 16.07 -16.14
C ILE A 201 25.57 14.79 -16.72
N GLY A 202 26.58 14.25 -16.05
CA GLY A 202 27.18 12.97 -16.44
C GLY A 202 26.19 11.81 -16.48
N MET A 203 25.20 11.79 -15.60
CA MET A 203 24.16 10.76 -15.55
C MET A 203 23.24 10.79 -16.79
N LEU A 204 23.07 11.92 -17.47
CA LEU A 204 22.16 12.03 -18.61
C LEU A 204 22.52 11.11 -19.79
N LYS A 205 23.79 10.73 -19.92
CA LYS A 205 24.22 9.78 -20.95
C LYS A 205 23.71 8.34 -20.71
N GLY A 206 23.49 7.99 -19.44
CA GLY A 206 22.96 6.69 -19.04
C GLY A 206 22.69 6.67 -17.55
N ASN A 207 21.47 7.02 -17.20
CA ASN A 207 21.03 7.31 -15.83
C ASN A 207 21.06 6.10 -14.86
N THR A 208 21.14 4.88 -15.35
CA THR A 208 21.40 3.66 -14.57
C THR A 208 22.89 3.36 -14.49
N LEU A 209 23.60 3.45 -15.64
CA LEU A 209 25.00 3.08 -15.75
C LEU A 209 25.94 4.04 -15.00
N TYR A 210 25.61 5.33 -15.01
CA TYR A 210 26.40 6.40 -14.37
C TYR A 210 25.75 6.94 -13.09
N ASN A 211 24.87 6.14 -12.48
CA ASN A 211 24.26 6.49 -11.19
C ASN A 211 25.31 6.41 -10.08
N PRO A 212 25.63 7.51 -9.37
CA PRO A 212 26.71 7.54 -8.39
C PRO A 212 26.44 6.70 -7.15
N ARG A 213 25.18 6.39 -6.84
CA ARG A 213 24.78 5.48 -5.77
C ARG A 213 24.98 4.00 -6.15
N ARG A 214 24.62 3.64 -7.42
CA ARG A 214 24.65 2.26 -7.89
C ARG A 214 26.02 1.86 -8.43
N ASN A 215 26.67 2.78 -9.15
CA ASN A 215 27.94 2.55 -9.84
C ASN A 215 28.94 3.69 -9.58
N PRO A 216 29.47 3.84 -8.34
CA PRO A 216 30.32 4.99 -7.97
C PRO A 216 31.54 5.20 -8.87
N ALA A 217 32.24 4.12 -9.25
CA ALA A 217 33.43 4.19 -10.11
C ALA A 217 33.10 4.71 -11.50
N LYS A 218 32.07 4.18 -12.16
CA LYS A 218 31.62 4.66 -13.48
C LYS A 218 31.11 6.09 -13.45
N ALA A 219 30.43 6.46 -12.37
CA ALA A 219 29.95 7.83 -12.16
C ALA A 219 31.13 8.81 -11.99
N PHE A 220 32.16 8.39 -11.25
CA PHE A 220 33.40 9.15 -11.07
C PHE A 220 34.11 9.40 -12.41
N ASP A 221 34.34 8.36 -13.22
CA ASP A 221 34.92 8.48 -14.54
C ASP A 221 34.10 9.40 -15.46
N ARG A 222 32.77 9.25 -15.42
CA ARG A 222 31.87 10.05 -16.24
C ARG A 222 31.83 11.53 -15.81
N ARG A 223 31.88 11.83 -14.51
CA ARG A 223 32.06 13.20 -14.00
C ARG A 223 33.34 13.83 -14.57
N ASN A 224 34.45 13.11 -14.53
CA ASN A 224 35.72 13.63 -15.01
C ASN A 224 35.70 13.89 -16.54
N VAL A 225 34.93 13.07 -17.30
CA VAL A 225 34.68 13.37 -18.73
C VAL A 225 33.91 14.70 -18.87
N VAL A 226 32.91 14.98 -18.05
CA VAL A 226 32.14 16.23 -18.08
C VAL A 226 33.05 17.42 -17.77
N LEU A 227 33.86 17.36 -16.70
CA LEU A 227 34.81 18.39 -16.33
C LEU A 227 35.79 18.69 -17.47
N ASN A 228 36.36 17.65 -18.13
CA ASN A 228 37.25 17.81 -19.28
C ASN A 228 36.53 18.44 -20.49
N GLN A 229 35.24 18.17 -20.73
CA GLN A 229 34.48 18.86 -21.77
C GLN A 229 34.32 20.34 -21.43
N MET A 230 34.03 20.68 -20.14
CA MET A 230 33.94 22.06 -19.71
C MET A 230 35.27 22.84 -19.88
N VAL A 231 36.40 22.20 -19.65
CA VAL A 231 37.72 22.79 -19.94
C VAL A 231 37.89 23.02 -21.45
N LYS A 232 37.60 21.99 -22.26
CA LYS A 232 37.73 22.05 -23.72
C LYS A 232 36.95 23.20 -24.33
N TYR A 233 35.77 23.50 -23.80
CA TYR A 233 34.94 24.60 -24.28
C TYR A 233 35.07 25.87 -23.44
N LYS A 234 36.10 25.98 -22.60
CA LYS A 234 36.54 27.18 -21.86
C LYS A 234 35.51 27.68 -20.82
N PHE A 235 34.67 26.79 -20.30
CA PHE A 235 33.74 27.11 -19.18
C PHE A 235 34.46 27.11 -17.83
N ILE A 236 35.55 26.32 -17.69
CA ILE A 236 36.40 26.25 -16.50
C ILE A 236 37.87 26.15 -16.90
N LYS A 237 38.75 26.43 -15.93
CA LYS A 237 40.21 26.28 -16.13
C LYS A 237 40.64 24.83 -15.92
N GLN A 238 41.78 24.43 -16.54
CA GLN A 238 42.38 23.10 -16.39
C GLN A 238 42.71 22.79 -14.93
N GLU A 239 43.31 23.74 -14.20
CA GLU A 239 43.68 23.57 -12.79
C GLU A 239 42.50 23.23 -11.89
N GLU A 240 41.30 23.81 -12.15
CA GLU A 240 40.08 23.56 -11.42
C GLU A 240 39.53 22.15 -11.68
N ALA A 241 39.56 21.72 -12.94
CA ALA A 241 39.17 20.35 -13.32
C ALA A 241 40.12 19.30 -12.72
N ASP A 242 41.44 19.53 -12.77
CA ASP A 242 42.46 18.63 -12.22
C ASP A 242 42.28 18.46 -10.70
N LYS A 243 42.03 19.56 -10.00
CA LYS A 243 41.75 19.54 -8.55
C LYS A 243 40.54 18.71 -8.24
N LEU A 244 39.39 18.92 -8.93
CA LEU A 244 38.13 18.23 -8.65
C LEU A 244 38.18 16.75 -9.04
N SER A 245 38.93 16.43 -10.10
CA SER A 245 39.05 15.05 -10.60
C SER A 245 39.76 14.09 -9.64
N GLN A 246 40.48 14.60 -8.63
CA GLN A 246 41.16 13.80 -7.61
C GLN A 246 40.26 13.38 -6.47
N PHE A 247 39.19 14.09 -6.21
CA PHE A 247 38.32 13.83 -5.06
C PHE A 247 37.19 12.85 -5.42
N PRO A 248 36.83 11.92 -4.52
CA PRO A 248 35.67 11.04 -4.71
C PRO A 248 34.36 11.85 -4.69
N ILE A 249 33.34 11.30 -5.37
CA ILE A 249 31.99 11.88 -5.32
C ILE A 249 31.46 11.73 -3.90
N LYS A 250 31.06 12.84 -3.28
CA LYS A 250 30.42 12.86 -1.94
C LYS A 250 28.92 12.99 -2.13
N LEU A 251 28.18 11.87 -1.95
CA LEU A 251 26.74 11.88 -1.96
C LEU A 251 26.18 12.23 -0.58
N ASN A 252 25.11 13.03 -0.58
CA ASN A 252 24.21 13.16 0.55
C ASN A 252 22.83 12.74 0.08
N TYR A 253 22.69 11.41 -0.13
CA TYR A 253 21.54 10.81 -0.78
C TYR A 253 20.36 10.72 0.18
N HIS A 254 19.28 11.41 -0.17
CA HIS A 254 17.97 11.28 0.45
C HIS A 254 16.96 10.93 -0.65
N LYS A 255 16.39 9.73 -0.58
CA LYS A 255 15.29 9.39 -1.47
C LYS A 255 14.13 10.34 -1.15
N ILE A 256 13.81 11.23 -2.09
CA ILE A 256 12.57 12.00 -1.99
C ILE A 256 11.46 11.00 -2.16
N ASP A 257 10.81 10.67 -1.06
CA ASP A 257 9.65 9.80 -1.10
C ASP A 257 8.44 10.63 -1.55
N TYR A 258 8.10 10.48 -2.80
CA TYR A 258 6.92 11.10 -3.43
C TYR A 258 5.62 10.51 -2.88
N HIS A 259 5.71 9.48 -2.07
CA HIS A 259 4.61 8.92 -1.28
C HIS A 259 4.46 9.57 0.10
N LYS A 260 5.27 10.61 0.44
CA LYS A 260 5.08 11.37 1.68
C LYS A 260 3.71 12.02 1.68
N GLY A 261 2.96 11.72 2.71
CA GLY A 261 1.59 12.15 2.95
C GLY A 261 0.93 11.20 3.94
N SER A 262 -0.21 11.62 4.47
CA SER A 262 -0.99 10.80 5.40
C SER A 262 -1.54 9.55 4.72
N ALA A 263 -1.82 8.51 5.50
CA ALA A 263 -2.44 7.27 5.05
C ALA A 263 -1.70 6.55 3.90
N PRO A 264 -0.38 6.23 4.00
CA PRO A 264 0.39 5.68 2.88
C PRO A 264 -0.12 4.32 2.40
N TYR A 265 -0.54 3.42 3.29
CA TYR A 265 -1.14 2.12 2.93
C TYR A 265 -2.45 2.31 2.16
N PHE A 266 -3.33 3.19 2.64
CA PHE A 266 -4.56 3.53 1.96
C PHE A 266 -4.31 4.05 0.54
N ARG A 267 -3.37 4.99 0.37
CA ARG A 267 -3.03 5.55 -0.94
C ARG A 267 -2.48 4.50 -1.91
N GLN A 268 -1.76 3.49 -1.43
CA GLN A 268 -1.27 2.39 -2.25
C GLN A 268 -2.42 1.54 -2.81
N ILE A 269 -3.44 1.23 -1.99
CA ILE A 269 -4.64 0.50 -2.43
C ILE A 269 -5.49 1.36 -3.37
N LEU A 270 -5.71 2.62 -2.99
CA LEU A 270 -6.44 3.59 -3.81
C LEU A 270 -5.82 3.74 -5.21
N GLU A 271 -4.49 3.75 -5.32
CA GLU A 271 -3.77 3.81 -6.60
C GLU A 271 -4.12 2.63 -7.51
N GLN A 272 -4.19 1.43 -6.96
CA GLN A 272 -4.52 0.22 -7.73
C GLN A 272 -5.96 0.30 -8.29
N GLU A 273 -6.92 0.72 -7.47
CA GLU A 273 -8.30 0.89 -7.91
C GLU A 273 -8.46 2.01 -8.94
N LEU A 274 -7.82 3.16 -8.70
CA LEU A 274 -7.87 4.28 -9.62
C LEU A 274 -7.27 3.96 -10.99
N LYS A 275 -6.24 3.13 -11.07
CA LYS A 275 -5.70 2.64 -12.36
C LYS A 275 -6.74 1.86 -13.17
N ALA A 276 -7.57 1.07 -12.52
CA ALA A 276 -8.66 0.36 -13.18
C ALA A 276 -9.76 1.33 -13.61
N ILE A 277 -10.20 2.21 -12.73
CA ILE A 277 -11.24 3.22 -13.00
C ILE A 277 -10.83 4.16 -14.16
N CYS A 278 -9.59 4.67 -14.15
CA CYS A 278 -9.08 5.57 -15.18
C CYS A 278 -9.06 4.93 -16.58
N LYS A 279 -8.91 3.61 -16.69
CA LYS A 279 -9.00 2.91 -18.00
C LYS A 279 -10.40 2.93 -18.57
N GLU A 280 -11.42 2.92 -17.71
CA GLU A 280 -12.84 2.96 -18.08
C GLU A 280 -13.31 4.38 -18.45
N LEU A 281 -12.80 5.40 -17.75
CA LEU A 281 -13.13 6.80 -17.97
C LEU A 281 -12.55 7.29 -19.29
N LYS A 282 -13.39 7.93 -20.12
CA LYS A 282 -13.01 8.44 -21.43
C LYS A 282 -13.07 9.97 -21.48
N LYS A 283 -12.06 10.56 -22.12
CA LYS A 283 -12.01 11.97 -22.46
C LYS A 283 -12.87 12.26 -23.71
N SER A 284 -13.06 13.52 -24.03
CA SER A 284 -13.79 13.95 -25.24
C SER A 284 -13.16 13.45 -26.56
N ASP A 285 -11.84 13.19 -26.55
CA ASP A 285 -11.10 12.65 -27.71
C ASP A 285 -11.15 11.10 -27.79
N GLY A 286 -11.88 10.43 -26.88
CA GLY A 286 -11.98 8.97 -26.79
C GLY A 286 -10.82 8.29 -26.07
N SER A 287 -9.76 8.99 -25.70
CA SER A 287 -8.65 8.44 -24.91
C SER A 287 -9.05 8.21 -23.45
N SER A 288 -8.37 7.27 -22.78
CA SER A 288 -8.58 7.04 -21.35
C SER A 288 -7.87 8.09 -20.49
N TYR A 289 -8.45 8.40 -19.33
CA TYR A 289 -7.77 9.22 -18.33
C TYR A 289 -6.51 8.52 -17.80
N ASN A 290 -5.52 9.33 -17.43
CA ASN A 290 -4.28 8.89 -16.83
C ASN A 290 -4.13 9.48 -15.42
N LEU A 291 -4.11 8.62 -14.40
CA LEU A 291 -4.00 9.00 -12.99
C LEU A 291 -2.84 9.95 -12.69
N TYR A 292 -1.74 9.82 -13.42
CA TYR A 292 -0.49 10.51 -13.13
C TYR A 292 -0.24 11.79 -13.94
N ARG A 293 -1.12 12.09 -14.91
CA ARG A 293 -0.86 13.17 -15.89
C ARG A 293 -2.02 14.16 -16.07
N ASP A 294 -3.24 13.75 -15.72
CA ASP A 294 -4.42 14.50 -16.12
C ASP A 294 -4.99 15.39 -15.00
N GLY A 295 -4.33 15.43 -13.85
CA GLY A 295 -4.69 16.35 -12.76
C GLY A 295 -6.06 16.07 -12.16
N LEU A 296 -6.37 14.79 -11.96
CA LEU A 296 -7.64 14.38 -11.35
C LEU A 296 -7.72 14.82 -9.89
N LYS A 297 -8.91 15.19 -9.46
CA LYS A 297 -9.23 15.42 -8.04
C LYS A 297 -10.02 14.21 -7.55
N ILE A 298 -9.40 13.44 -6.67
CA ILE A 298 -9.96 12.22 -6.10
C ILE A 298 -10.43 12.53 -4.69
N TYR A 299 -11.74 12.66 -4.51
CA TYR A 299 -12.35 12.88 -3.20
C TYR A 299 -12.58 11.54 -2.53
N THR A 300 -12.01 11.36 -1.35
CA THR A 300 -12.13 10.15 -0.56
C THR A 300 -13.07 10.34 0.61
N THR A 301 -13.41 9.24 1.30
CA THR A 301 -14.22 9.25 2.51
C THR A 301 -13.37 9.31 3.79
N ILE A 302 -12.04 9.29 3.66
CA ILE A 302 -11.10 9.35 4.78
C ILE A 302 -11.22 10.69 5.50
N ASP A 303 -11.36 10.66 6.81
CA ASP A 303 -11.22 11.82 7.69
C ASP A 303 -9.76 11.87 8.19
N LEU A 304 -9.04 12.94 7.87
CA LEU A 304 -7.61 13.04 8.20
C LEU A 304 -7.35 12.96 9.71
N ARG A 305 -8.24 13.50 10.54
CA ARG A 305 -8.10 13.47 12.02
C ARG A 305 -8.25 12.04 12.52
N MET A 306 -9.31 11.33 12.08
CA MET A 306 -9.51 9.92 12.42
C MET A 306 -8.35 9.05 11.94
N GLN A 307 -7.81 9.32 10.75
CA GLN A 307 -6.62 8.64 10.24
C GLN A 307 -5.41 8.83 11.15
N LEU A 308 -5.12 10.07 11.53
CA LEU A 308 -4.01 10.38 12.44
C LEU A 308 -4.22 9.76 13.84
N TYR A 309 -5.45 9.75 14.34
CA TYR A 309 -5.78 9.10 15.63
C TYR A 309 -5.57 7.59 15.57
N ALA A 310 -5.90 6.96 14.44
CA ALA A 310 -5.67 5.54 14.24
C ALA A 310 -4.17 5.19 14.17
N GLU A 311 -3.39 5.96 13.40
CA GLU A 311 -1.93 5.81 13.31
C GLU A 311 -1.26 5.96 14.70
N GLN A 312 -1.63 7.01 15.44
CA GLN A 312 -1.14 7.25 16.80
C GLN A 312 -1.56 6.15 17.79
N ALA A 313 -2.78 5.60 17.66
CA ALA A 313 -3.25 4.53 18.53
C ALA A 313 -2.45 3.23 18.33
N VAL A 314 -2.13 2.90 17.06
CA VAL A 314 -1.27 1.78 16.71
C VAL A 314 0.14 1.99 17.28
N GLU A 315 0.77 3.13 17.01
CA GLU A 315 2.12 3.45 17.48
C GLU A 315 2.21 3.41 19.00
N GLN A 316 1.29 4.08 19.71
CA GLN A 316 1.27 4.15 21.17
C GLN A 316 1.21 2.77 21.84
N HIS A 317 0.39 1.88 21.29
CA HIS A 317 0.23 0.54 21.87
C HIS A 317 1.37 -0.38 21.46
N LEU A 318 1.71 -0.47 20.19
CA LEU A 318 2.70 -1.42 19.68
C LEU A 318 4.13 -1.10 20.14
N THR A 319 4.48 0.16 20.35
CA THR A 319 5.78 0.54 20.95
C THR A 319 6.02 -0.18 22.29
N ASN A 320 5.00 -0.31 23.12
CA ASN A 320 5.12 -0.99 24.40
C ASN A 320 4.97 -2.53 24.26
N LEU A 321 4.03 -2.97 23.45
CA LEU A 321 3.78 -4.39 23.24
C LEU A 321 5.00 -5.09 22.61
N GLN A 322 5.70 -4.43 21.68
CA GLN A 322 6.92 -4.93 21.05
C GLN A 322 8.05 -5.18 22.04
N LYS A 323 8.18 -4.34 23.08
CA LYS A 323 9.19 -4.55 24.14
C LYS A 323 8.92 -5.86 24.88
N LEU A 324 7.65 -6.15 25.19
CA LEU A 324 7.25 -7.41 25.82
C LEU A 324 7.47 -8.59 24.88
N PHE A 325 7.21 -8.41 23.61
CA PHE A 325 7.43 -9.44 22.59
C PHE A 325 8.91 -9.83 22.47
N PHE A 326 9.80 -8.86 22.34
CA PHE A 326 11.25 -9.10 22.30
C PHE A 326 11.82 -9.63 23.62
N ALA A 327 11.14 -9.40 24.75
CA ALA A 327 11.60 -9.88 26.06
C ALA A 327 11.42 -11.39 26.28
N GLN A 328 10.69 -12.08 25.40
CA GLN A 328 10.50 -13.53 25.47
C GLN A 328 11.83 -14.28 25.27
N ALA A 329 12.11 -15.30 26.10
CA ALA A 329 13.40 -15.99 26.14
C ALA A 329 13.82 -16.56 24.77
N ASN A 330 12.89 -17.25 24.08
CA ASN A 330 13.14 -17.88 22.79
C ASN A 330 13.46 -16.88 21.65
N TYR A 331 13.13 -15.60 21.82
CA TYR A 331 13.49 -14.54 20.88
C TYR A 331 14.84 -13.91 21.20
N LYS A 332 15.13 -13.69 22.50
CA LYS A 332 16.42 -13.17 22.95
C LYS A 332 17.59 -14.04 22.51
N ASP A 333 17.43 -15.36 22.62
CA ASP A 333 18.49 -16.32 22.32
C ASP A 333 18.53 -16.72 20.84
N GLY A 334 17.62 -16.16 20.01
CA GLY A 334 17.48 -16.52 18.61
C GLY A 334 17.03 -17.97 18.37
N GLY A 335 16.60 -18.67 19.44
CA GLY A 335 16.21 -20.08 19.40
C GLY A 335 15.03 -20.37 18.49
N ILE A 336 14.13 -19.40 18.35
CA ILE A 336 12.96 -19.52 17.45
C ILE A 336 13.35 -19.83 16.00
N TRP A 337 14.49 -19.33 15.54
CA TRP A 337 14.95 -19.51 14.16
C TRP A 337 15.58 -20.87 13.88
N LYS A 338 15.91 -21.68 14.91
CA LYS A 338 16.54 -22.99 14.72
C LYS A 338 15.65 -23.95 13.93
N ASN A 339 14.33 -23.88 14.16
CA ASN A 339 13.34 -24.73 13.50
C ASN A 339 12.63 -24.05 12.29
N HIS A 340 13.07 -22.85 11.91
CA HIS A 340 12.42 -22.05 10.86
C HIS A 340 13.44 -21.44 9.88
N GLN A 341 14.48 -22.23 9.52
CA GLN A 341 15.52 -21.80 8.58
C GLN A 341 14.95 -21.61 7.14
N ASP A 342 13.96 -22.41 6.78
CA ASP A 342 13.22 -22.32 5.50
C ASP A 342 12.56 -20.95 5.33
N ALA A 343 11.96 -20.39 6.37
CA ALA A 343 11.36 -19.06 6.36
C ALA A 343 12.43 -17.96 6.14
N LEU A 344 13.63 -18.13 6.72
CA LEU A 344 14.75 -17.20 6.52
C LEU A 344 15.31 -17.31 5.09
N ASP A 345 15.50 -18.50 4.57
CA ASP A 345 15.97 -18.73 3.21
C ASP A 345 14.98 -18.15 2.19
N LYS A 346 13.68 -18.35 2.40
CA LYS A 346 12.63 -17.74 1.57
C LYS A 346 12.71 -16.21 1.61
N ALA A 347 12.82 -15.61 2.79
CA ALA A 347 12.91 -14.16 2.95
C ALA A 347 14.21 -13.60 2.33
N MET A 348 15.33 -14.30 2.47
CA MET A 348 16.58 -13.95 1.82
C MET A 348 16.40 -13.89 0.29
N LYS A 349 15.84 -14.95 -0.31
CA LYS A 349 15.63 -15.06 -1.76
C LYS A 349 14.64 -14.03 -2.31
N GLN A 350 13.70 -13.56 -1.50
CA GLN A 350 12.74 -12.52 -1.87
C GLN A 350 13.28 -11.11 -1.72
N SER A 351 14.45 -10.92 -1.09
CA SER A 351 15.01 -9.58 -0.87
C SER A 351 15.61 -8.97 -2.13
N ASP A 352 15.49 -7.65 -2.30
CA ASP A 352 16.13 -6.91 -3.41
C ASP A 352 17.64 -7.11 -3.44
N ARG A 353 18.27 -7.28 -2.27
CA ARG A 353 19.70 -7.56 -2.16
C ARG A 353 20.07 -8.89 -2.81
N TYR A 354 19.29 -9.94 -2.59
CA TYR A 354 19.52 -11.23 -3.22
C TYR A 354 19.37 -11.14 -4.74
N GLN A 355 18.31 -10.49 -5.22
CA GLN A 355 18.10 -10.30 -6.66
C GLN A 355 19.22 -9.49 -7.30
N ALA A 356 19.66 -8.41 -6.67
CA ALA A 356 20.78 -7.61 -7.16
C ALA A 356 22.11 -8.39 -7.22
N LEU A 357 22.34 -9.32 -6.29
CA LEU A 357 23.52 -10.19 -6.31
C LEU A 357 23.41 -11.26 -7.39
N LYS A 358 22.23 -11.83 -7.61
CA LYS A 358 21.97 -12.74 -8.74
C LYS A 358 22.13 -12.05 -10.08
N ASP A 359 21.65 -10.83 -10.24
CA ASP A 359 21.84 -10.01 -11.45
C ASP A 359 23.34 -9.65 -11.70
N ALA A 360 24.15 -9.73 -10.65
CA ALA A 360 25.61 -9.57 -10.71
C ALA A 360 26.36 -10.90 -10.87
N ASP A 361 25.67 -11.96 -11.29
CA ASP A 361 26.19 -13.33 -11.54
C ASP A 361 26.93 -13.96 -10.34
N LYS A 362 26.52 -13.59 -9.09
CA LYS A 362 27.04 -14.23 -7.88
C LYS A 362 26.42 -15.61 -7.69
N ASP A 363 27.23 -16.60 -7.27
CA ASP A 363 26.72 -17.91 -6.92
C ASP A 363 26.03 -17.93 -5.55
N GLU A 364 25.40 -19.05 -5.22
CA GLU A 364 24.60 -19.17 -3.99
C GLU A 364 25.45 -19.12 -2.70
N ASP A 365 26.67 -19.65 -2.76
CA ASP A 365 27.58 -19.72 -1.62
C ASP A 365 28.17 -18.32 -1.34
N GLU A 366 28.61 -17.60 -2.36
CA GLU A 366 29.03 -16.20 -2.25
C GLU A 366 27.91 -15.31 -1.70
N ILE A 367 26.66 -15.51 -2.16
CA ILE A 367 25.51 -14.76 -1.66
C ILE A 367 25.27 -15.05 -0.18
N ARG A 368 25.34 -16.31 0.24
CA ARG A 368 25.20 -16.68 1.66
C ARG A 368 26.31 -16.10 2.53
N GLU A 369 27.55 -16.05 2.05
CA GLU A 369 28.66 -15.41 2.75
C GLU A 369 28.39 -13.90 2.93
N ILE A 370 27.97 -13.20 1.85
CA ILE A 370 27.61 -11.78 1.90
C ILE A 370 26.45 -11.54 2.88
N PHE A 371 25.43 -12.41 2.91
CA PHE A 371 24.32 -12.29 3.85
C PHE A 371 24.71 -12.52 5.31
N ASN A 372 25.79 -13.23 5.59
CA ASN A 372 26.32 -13.45 6.95
C ASN A 372 27.41 -12.43 7.34
N THR A 373 27.91 -11.62 6.40
CA THR A 373 28.91 -10.60 6.67
C THR A 373 28.28 -9.34 7.25
N LYS A 374 28.80 -8.85 8.39
CA LYS A 374 28.30 -7.64 9.06
C LYS A 374 28.64 -6.38 8.26
N ILE A 375 27.63 -5.55 8.05
CA ILE A 375 27.72 -4.25 7.37
C ILE A 375 26.97 -3.17 8.15
N LYS A 376 27.33 -1.90 7.94
CA LYS A 376 26.56 -0.78 8.45
C LYS A 376 25.25 -0.68 7.70
N MET A 377 24.16 -0.55 8.42
CA MET A 377 22.82 -0.39 7.84
C MET A 377 21.89 0.36 8.79
N THR A 378 20.85 0.96 8.23
CA THR A 378 19.75 1.56 8.98
C THR A 378 18.59 0.59 9.01
N VAL A 379 18.03 0.31 10.19
CA VAL A 379 16.87 -0.57 10.39
C VAL A 379 15.76 0.15 11.16
N PHE A 380 14.53 -0.35 11.05
CA PHE A 380 13.41 0.19 11.81
C PHE A 380 13.62 0.04 13.32
N ALA A 381 13.21 1.06 14.08
CA ALA A 381 13.18 1.03 15.54
C ALA A 381 12.03 1.90 16.06
N TRP A 382 11.41 1.47 17.17
CA TRP A 382 10.42 2.26 17.88
C TRP A 382 11.10 3.41 18.67
N ASN A 383 11.52 4.45 17.93
CA ASN A 383 12.06 5.69 18.48
C ASN A 383 11.49 6.89 17.68
N LYS A 384 11.84 8.11 18.05
CA LYS A 384 11.34 9.34 17.40
C LYS A 384 11.59 9.38 15.88
N ASN A 385 12.68 8.77 15.41
CA ASN A 385 13.07 8.77 13.99
C ASN A 385 12.58 7.52 13.25
N HIS A 386 11.94 6.57 13.92
CA HIS A 386 11.52 5.26 13.42
C HIS A 386 12.68 4.47 12.78
N SER A 387 13.92 4.77 13.16
CA SER A 387 15.12 4.13 12.59
C SER A 387 16.30 4.19 13.54
N ILE A 388 17.23 3.25 13.36
CA ILE A 388 18.52 3.22 14.05
C ILE A 388 19.62 2.73 13.11
N ASP A 389 20.78 3.41 13.15
CA ASP A 389 21.98 2.96 12.47
C ASP A 389 22.69 1.91 13.32
N THR A 390 23.00 0.80 12.71
CA THR A 390 23.61 -0.36 13.40
C THR A 390 24.56 -1.11 12.47
N THR A 391 25.34 -2.03 13.05
CA THR A 391 26.21 -2.93 12.29
C THR A 391 25.75 -4.38 12.55
N MET A 392 25.10 -4.98 11.55
CA MET A 392 24.63 -6.37 11.60
C MET A 392 24.73 -7.02 10.23
N SER A 393 24.60 -8.34 10.17
CA SER A 393 24.55 -9.03 8.87
C SER A 393 23.18 -8.81 8.19
N PRO A 394 23.09 -8.86 6.84
CA PRO A 394 21.80 -8.85 6.15
C PRO A 394 20.85 -9.95 6.63
N MET A 395 21.36 -11.14 6.98
CA MET A 395 20.54 -12.21 7.54
C MET A 395 19.98 -11.85 8.92
N ASP A 396 20.78 -11.22 9.78
CA ASP A 396 20.29 -10.78 11.10
C ASP A 396 19.29 -9.62 10.97
N SER A 397 19.43 -8.77 9.95
CA SER A 397 18.44 -7.73 9.68
C SER A 397 17.08 -8.33 9.23
N ILE A 398 17.09 -9.42 8.46
CA ILE A 398 15.88 -10.17 8.11
C ILE A 398 15.21 -10.74 9.35
N LYS A 399 15.98 -11.43 10.21
CA LYS A 399 15.47 -11.98 11.50
C LYS A 399 14.85 -10.86 12.34
N TYR A 400 15.56 -9.75 12.50
CA TYR A 400 15.13 -8.60 13.28
C TYR A 400 13.82 -8.01 12.73
N THR A 401 13.75 -7.76 11.42
CA THR A 401 12.58 -7.15 10.76
C THR A 401 11.34 -8.04 10.86
N LYS A 402 11.49 -9.36 10.68
CA LYS A 402 10.39 -10.31 10.77
C LYS A 402 9.77 -10.43 12.17
N MET A 403 10.52 -10.10 13.22
CA MET A 403 10.02 -10.13 14.61
C MET A 403 9.20 -8.90 15.01
N PHE A 404 8.96 -7.95 14.13
CA PHE A 404 8.06 -6.84 14.44
C PHE A 404 6.59 -7.25 14.35
N LEU A 405 5.86 -6.95 15.44
CA LEU A 405 4.41 -7.04 15.43
C LEU A 405 3.84 -6.05 14.42
N GLN A 406 2.96 -6.51 13.58
CA GLN A 406 2.21 -5.72 12.64
C GLN A 406 0.80 -5.44 13.17
N ALA A 407 0.12 -4.44 12.61
CA ALA A 407 -1.28 -4.15 12.89
C ALA A 407 -2.02 -3.78 11.62
N GLY A 408 -3.27 -4.24 11.53
CA GLY A 408 -4.27 -3.69 10.63
C GLY A 408 -5.34 -3.00 11.45
N PHE A 409 -5.71 -1.76 11.08
CA PHE A 409 -6.82 -1.02 11.69
C PHE A 409 -7.65 -0.33 10.61
N MET A 410 -8.97 -0.52 10.67
CA MET A 410 -9.91 0.21 9.81
C MET A 410 -11.10 0.69 10.63
N ALA A 411 -11.53 1.93 10.38
CA ALA A 411 -12.75 2.50 10.93
C ALA A 411 -13.67 2.96 9.80
N MET A 412 -14.98 2.74 9.95
CA MET A 412 -15.97 3.07 8.93
C MET A 412 -17.31 3.45 9.56
N ASP A 413 -18.08 4.24 8.83
CA ASP A 413 -19.48 4.46 9.13
C ASP A 413 -20.29 3.20 8.74
N PRO A 414 -20.97 2.54 9.69
CA PRO A 414 -21.68 1.31 9.38
C PRO A 414 -22.94 1.50 8.54
N PHE A 415 -23.48 2.73 8.48
CA PHE A 415 -24.70 3.03 7.72
C PHE A 415 -24.40 3.40 6.28
N THR A 416 -23.37 4.23 6.06
CA THR A 416 -22.99 4.67 4.71
C THR A 416 -21.96 3.77 4.05
N GLY A 417 -21.17 3.02 4.81
CA GLY A 417 -20.03 2.23 4.30
C GLY A 417 -18.77 3.06 4.09
N GLU A 418 -18.79 4.35 4.40
CA GLU A 418 -17.65 5.24 4.23
C GLU A 418 -16.47 4.86 5.14
N VAL A 419 -15.35 4.51 4.58
CA VAL A 419 -14.11 4.26 5.33
C VAL A 419 -13.54 5.58 5.82
N LYS A 420 -13.37 5.72 7.12
CA LYS A 420 -12.92 6.95 7.78
C LYS A 420 -11.43 6.94 8.15
N ALA A 421 -10.87 5.75 8.42
CA ALA A 421 -9.44 5.56 8.70
C ALA A 421 -8.97 4.19 8.21
N TRP A 422 -7.69 4.12 7.75
CA TRP A 422 -7.07 2.92 7.22
C TRP A 422 -5.58 2.88 7.59
N VAL A 423 -5.20 1.97 8.47
CA VAL A 423 -3.81 1.75 8.89
C VAL A 423 -3.42 0.32 8.56
N GLY A 424 -2.68 0.11 7.48
CA GLY A 424 -2.32 -1.22 6.99
C GLY A 424 -1.11 -1.87 7.66
N GLY A 425 -0.34 -1.12 8.45
CA GLY A 425 0.87 -1.60 9.13
C GLY A 425 1.47 -0.55 10.03
N ILE A 426 2.65 -0.84 10.58
CA ILE A 426 3.30 0.00 11.60
C ILE A 426 4.15 1.13 11.04
N ASN A 427 4.70 0.96 9.84
CA ASN A 427 5.51 1.98 9.17
C ASN A 427 5.71 1.57 7.70
N HIS A 428 5.20 2.37 6.77
CA HIS A 428 5.19 2.04 5.35
C HIS A 428 6.58 2.06 4.69
N ASP A 429 7.54 2.81 5.23
CA ASP A 429 8.90 2.88 4.67
C ASP A 429 9.66 1.55 4.84
N TYR A 430 9.34 0.78 5.88
CA TYR A 430 9.97 -0.48 6.22
C TYR A 430 9.09 -1.71 6.01
N PHE A 431 7.75 -1.54 6.13
CA PHE A 431 6.76 -2.62 6.10
C PHE A 431 5.63 -2.24 5.16
N GLN A 432 5.74 -2.61 3.89
CA GLN A 432 4.82 -2.19 2.83
C GLN A 432 3.58 -3.10 2.68
N TYR A 433 3.54 -4.23 3.41
CA TYR A 433 2.42 -5.16 3.34
C TYR A 433 1.22 -4.63 4.13
N ASP A 434 0.07 -4.51 3.45
CA ASP A 434 -1.15 -3.92 4.02
C ASP A 434 -2.04 -5.00 4.63
N HIS A 435 -2.22 -4.96 5.96
CA HIS A 435 -3.02 -5.91 6.73
C HIS A 435 -4.52 -5.58 6.79
N VAL A 436 -4.98 -4.50 6.13
CA VAL A 436 -6.40 -4.16 5.96
C VAL A 436 -6.93 -4.57 4.59
N ASN A 437 -6.04 -4.67 3.61
CA ASN A 437 -6.36 -5.05 2.24
C ASN A 437 -7.27 -6.28 2.18
N LYS A 438 -8.31 -6.26 1.33
CA LYS A 438 -9.27 -7.35 1.11
C LYS A 438 -8.58 -8.70 0.79
N ASN A 439 -7.40 -8.67 0.16
CA ASN A 439 -6.63 -9.86 -0.18
C ASN A 439 -5.71 -10.36 0.94
N THR A 440 -5.55 -9.60 2.03
CA THR A 440 -4.75 -10.00 3.19
C THR A 440 -5.63 -10.72 4.19
N LYS A 441 -5.55 -12.04 4.18
CA LYS A 441 -6.42 -12.93 4.95
C LYS A 441 -5.68 -13.50 6.15
N ARG A 442 -6.33 -13.49 7.32
CA ARG A 442 -5.82 -14.03 8.58
C ARG A 442 -6.91 -14.84 9.28
N GLN A 443 -6.55 -15.85 10.06
CA GLN A 443 -7.54 -16.57 10.86
C GLN A 443 -8.22 -15.60 11.82
N VAL A 444 -9.57 -15.59 11.80
CA VAL A 444 -10.36 -14.58 12.52
C VAL A 444 -10.67 -14.98 13.97
N GLY A 445 -10.47 -16.24 14.30
CA GLY A 445 -10.79 -16.77 15.63
C GLY A 445 -12.23 -16.45 16.06
N SER A 446 -12.42 -16.18 17.32
CA SER A 446 -13.75 -15.96 17.89
C SER A 446 -14.50 -14.72 17.39
N THR A 447 -13.93 -13.89 16.51
CA THR A 447 -14.69 -12.80 15.86
C THR A 447 -15.71 -13.30 14.85
N ILE A 448 -15.65 -14.56 14.42
CA ILE A 448 -16.66 -15.18 13.57
C ILE A 448 -17.96 -15.53 14.34
N LYS A 449 -17.88 -15.74 15.68
CA LYS A 449 -19.00 -16.20 16.48
C LYS A 449 -20.25 -15.34 16.38
N PRO A 450 -20.17 -13.98 16.38
CA PRO A 450 -21.38 -13.15 16.20
C PRO A 450 -22.18 -13.48 14.95
N LEU A 451 -21.56 -13.89 13.84
CA LEU A 451 -22.29 -14.29 12.63
C LEU A 451 -23.04 -15.61 12.85
N LEU A 452 -22.41 -16.58 13.52
CA LEU A 452 -23.06 -17.84 13.87
C LEU A 452 -24.24 -17.65 14.83
N TYR A 453 -24.01 -16.84 15.87
CA TYR A 453 -25.07 -16.52 16.85
C TYR A 453 -26.22 -15.72 16.21
N CYS A 454 -25.90 -14.85 15.28
CA CYS A 454 -26.86 -14.10 14.49
C CYS A 454 -27.75 -15.04 13.66
N LEU A 455 -27.17 -16.00 12.94
CA LEU A 455 -27.93 -16.99 12.20
C LEU A 455 -28.85 -17.80 13.11
N ALA A 456 -28.39 -18.18 14.31
CA ALA A 456 -29.22 -18.89 15.28
C ALA A 456 -30.41 -18.03 15.75
N VAL A 457 -30.17 -16.76 16.09
CA VAL A 457 -31.23 -15.80 16.50
C VAL A 457 -32.20 -15.58 15.35
N ASP A 458 -31.73 -15.47 14.11
CA ASP A 458 -32.56 -15.29 12.93
C ASP A 458 -33.44 -16.53 12.65
N LYS A 459 -32.94 -17.73 12.98
CA LYS A 459 -33.70 -18.97 12.96
C LYS A 459 -34.65 -19.14 14.18
N GLY A 460 -34.77 -18.14 15.05
CA GLY A 460 -35.73 -18.12 16.15
C GLY A 460 -35.19 -18.48 17.54
N PHE A 461 -33.90 -18.76 17.70
CA PHE A 461 -33.32 -19.03 19.02
C PHE A 461 -33.33 -17.80 19.92
N SER A 462 -33.65 -18.02 21.19
CA SER A 462 -33.71 -16.95 22.18
C SER A 462 -32.31 -16.60 22.72
N PRO A 463 -31.92 -15.32 22.83
CA PRO A 463 -30.71 -14.91 23.56
C PRO A 463 -30.66 -15.36 25.01
N CYS A 464 -31.81 -15.58 25.63
CA CYS A 464 -31.96 -16.07 27.00
C CYS A 464 -32.01 -17.60 27.10
N GLY A 465 -32.15 -18.30 25.96
CA GLY A 465 -32.12 -19.75 25.88
C GLY A 465 -30.75 -20.30 26.25
N THR A 466 -30.72 -21.50 26.83
CA THR A 466 -29.45 -22.15 27.29
C THR A 466 -28.78 -22.95 26.18
N LEU A 467 -27.48 -22.85 26.13
CA LEU A 467 -26.60 -23.63 25.21
C LEU A 467 -25.77 -24.63 26.00
N SER A 468 -25.61 -25.84 25.49
CA SER A 468 -24.69 -26.82 26.04
C SER A 468 -23.23 -26.37 25.91
N THR A 469 -22.44 -26.58 26.95
CA THR A 469 -20.99 -26.36 26.97
C THR A 469 -20.15 -27.63 26.89
N GLY A 470 -20.81 -28.80 26.72
CA GLY A 470 -20.16 -30.09 26.54
C GLY A 470 -19.63 -30.31 25.12
N ALA A 471 -18.89 -31.40 24.94
CA ALA A 471 -18.40 -31.86 23.65
C ALA A 471 -19.58 -32.12 22.68
N GLN A 472 -19.37 -31.88 21.39
CA GLN A 472 -20.42 -31.97 20.37
C GLN A 472 -20.13 -33.08 19.36
N GLN A 473 -21.07 -33.99 19.11
CA GLN A 473 -20.99 -34.98 18.09
C GLN A 473 -21.60 -34.46 16.78
N PHE A 474 -20.82 -34.39 15.73
CA PHE A 474 -21.28 -34.00 14.40
C PHE A 474 -21.57 -35.27 13.57
N SER A 475 -22.56 -35.22 12.70
CA SER A 475 -22.89 -36.31 11.80
C SER A 475 -21.68 -36.68 10.93
N GLY A 476 -21.35 -37.98 10.87
CA GLY A 476 -20.16 -38.46 10.12
C GLY A 476 -18.81 -38.35 10.85
N ALA A 477 -18.72 -37.68 11.97
CA ALA A 477 -17.49 -37.58 12.74
C ALA A 477 -17.27 -38.84 13.61
N LYS A 478 -16.05 -39.37 13.63
CA LYS A 478 -15.68 -40.57 14.45
C LYS A 478 -15.63 -40.23 15.94
N THR A 479 -15.32 -39.01 16.30
CA THR A 479 -15.15 -38.55 17.70
C THR A 479 -15.91 -37.25 17.91
N ALA A 480 -16.33 -36.99 19.16
CA ALA A 480 -16.95 -35.71 19.54
C ALA A 480 -15.89 -34.58 19.53
N TYR A 481 -16.29 -33.43 19.00
CA TYR A 481 -15.48 -32.22 19.04
C TYR A 481 -15.56 -31.59 20.43
N ASN A 482 -14.41 -31.40 21.08
CA ASN A 482 -14.29 -30.71 22.35
C ASN A 482 -13.22 -29.63 22.26
N ALA A 483 -13.61 -28.35 22.32
CA ALA A 483 -12.71 -27.21 22.15
C ALA A 483 -12.56 -26.40 23.46
N GLY A 484 -12.61 -27.05 24.62
CA GLY A 484 -12.36 -26.42 25.91
C GLY A 484 -12.91 -27.22 27.08
N GLY A 485 -12.03 -27.84 27.82
CA GLY A 485 -12.25 -28.44 29.14
C GLY A 485 -13.34 -29.51 29.29
N SER A 486 -13.32 -30.24 30.36
CA SER A 486 -14.27 -31.33 30.67
C SER A 486 -15.53 -30.89 31.42
N LYS A 487 -15.79 -29.58 31.59
CA LYS A 487 -16.96 -29.09 32.31
C LYS A 487 -18.21 -29.17 31.44
N THR A 488 -19.03 -30.17 31.68
CA THR A 488 -20.38 -30.24 31.12
C THR A 488 -21.32 -29.32 31.90
N GLY A 489 -22.15 -28.57 31.17
CA GLY A 489 -23.13 -27.66 31.76
C GLY A 489 -23.89 -26.92 30.67
N SER A 490 -24.63 -25.93 31.06
CA SER A 490 -25.32 -25.06 30.14
C SER A 490 -25.25 -23.59 30.59
N LEU A 491 -25.20 -22.68 29.60
CA LEU A 491 -25.14 -21.24 29.83
C LEU A 491 -26.19 -20.52 28.97
N PRO A 492 -26.76 -19.40 29.42
CA PRO A 492 -27.54 -18.55 28.53
C PRO A 492 -26.74 -18.15 27.29
N MET A 493 -27.39 -18.17 26.13
CA MET A 493 -26.77 -17.85 24.84
C MET A 493 -26.00 -16.51 24.87
N SER A 494 -26.58 -15.48 25.49
CA SER A 494 -25.93 -14.17 25.64
C SER A 494 -24.69 -14.23 26.51
N THR A 495 -24.66 -15.07 27.58
CA THR A 495 -23.49 -15.27 28.44
C THR A 495 -22.40 -16.08 27.71
N ALA A 496 -22.79 -17.12 26.99
CA ALA A 496 -21.87 -17.93 26.22
C ALA A 496 -21.13 -17.11 25.15
N LEU A 497 -21.81 -16.15 24.50
CA LEU A 497 -21.17 -15.21 23.57
C LEU A 497 -20.26 -14.21 24.29
N ALA A 498 -20.71 -13.67 25.45
CA ALA A 498 -19.94 -12.70 26.24
C ALA A 498 -18.60 -13.28 26.71
N LEU A 499 -18.62 -14.53 27.18
CA LEU A 499 -17.44 -15.27 27.65
C LEU A 499 -16.71 -15.99 26.51
N SER A 500 -17.24 -15.96 25.30
CA SER A 500 -16.64 -16.56 24.10
C SER A 500 -16.46 -18.08 24.16
N ILE A 501 -17.41 -18.80 24.79
CA ILE A 501 -17.31 -20.26 25.02
C ILE A 501 -17.29 -21.02 23.68
N ASN A 502 -16.25 -21.84 23.47
CA ASN A 502 -16.04 -22.58 22.22
C ASN A 502 -17.08 -23.69 22.01
N ASN A 503 -17.29 -24.53 23.04
CA ASN A 503 -18.24 -25.64 22.93
C ASN A 503 -19.69 -25.16 22.71
N ALA A 504 -20.08 -24.00 23.26
CA ALA A 504 -21.38 -23.40 22.99
C ALA A 504 -21.51 -22.95 21.53
N ALA A 505 -20.45 -22.46 20.92
CA ALA A 505 -20.43 -22.16 19.49
C ALA A 505 -20.56 -23.44 18.64
N LEU A 506 -19.83 -24.51 19.00
CA LEU A 506 -19.97 -25.81 18.34
C LEU A 506 -21.39 -26.38 18.49
N PHE A 507 -22.00 -26.24 19.69
CA PHE A 507 -23.40 -26.63 19.89
C PHE A 507 -24.33 -25.88 18.93
N LEU A 508 -24.20 -24.56 18.85
CA LEU A 508 -25.02 -23.76 17.92
C LEU A 508 -24.80 -24.18 16.45
N LEU A 509 -23.54 -24.38 16.04
CA LEU A 509 -23.25 -24.82 14.69
C LEU A 509 -23.90 -26.15 14.37
N ASN A 510 -23.92 -27.09 15.32
CA ASN A 510 -24.58 -28.38 15.18
C ASN A 510 -26.11 -28.23 15.02
N GLN A 511 -26.72 -27.21 15.70
CA GLN A 511 -28.16 -26.94 15.57
C GLN A 511 -28.52 -26.24 14.25
N VAL A 512 -27.73 -25.25 13.81
CA VAL A 512 -28.06 -24.46 12.62
C VAL A 512 -27.55 -25.07 11.32
N GLY A 513 -26.56 -25.96 11.40
CA GLY A 513 -25.88 -26.63 10.28
C GLY A 513 -24.65 -25.87 9.78
N ILE A 514 -23.64 -26.61 9.31
CA ILE A 514 -22.37 -26.06 8.85
C ILE A 514 -22.56 -25.28 7.55
N GLU A 515 -23.13 -25.93 6.51
CA GLU A 515 -23.37 -25.31 5.21
C GLU A 515 -24.28 -24.07 5.30
N PRO A 516 -25.42 -24.09 6.01
CA PRO A 516 -26.21 -22.88 6.21
C PRO A 516 -25.46 -21.74 6.87
N PHE A 517 -24.51 -22.03 7.77
CA PHE A 517 -23.66 -21.01 8.36
C PHE A 517 -22.67 -20.43 7.35
N VAL A 518 -22.01 -21.25 6.55
CA VAL A 518 -21.09 -20.79 5.48
C VAL A 518 -21.84 -19.93 4.46
N ASP A 519 -23.04 -20.35 4.05
CA ASP A 519 -23.87 -19.57 3.13
C ASP A 519 -24.35 -18.24 3.74
N PHE A 520 -24.67 -18.24 5.03
CA PHE A 520 -25.01 -17.01 5.73
C PHE A 520 -23.83 -16.05 5.80
N ALA A 521 -22.61 -16.55 6.10
CA ALA A 521 -21.40 -15.73 6.11
C ALA A 521 -21.14 -15.10 4.73
N LYS A 522 -21.33 -15.85 3.64
CA LYS A 522 -21.24 -15.32 2.26
C LYS A 522 -22.27 -14.21 2.02
N LYS A 523 -23.52 -14.37 2.47
CA LYS A 523 -24.55 -13.32 2.37
C LYS A 523 -24.16 -12.05 3.12
N CYS A 524 -23.40 -12.19 4.21
CA CYS A 524 -22.87 -11.06 5.00
C CYS A 524 -21.63 -10.41 4.37
N GLY A 525 -21.20 -10.81 3.16
CA GLY A 525 -20.07 -10.20 2.45
C GLY A 525 -18.71 -10.88 2.68
N ILE A 526 -18.68 -12.08 3.26
CA ILE A 526 -17.45 -12.89 3.35
C ILE A 526 -17.27 -13.62 2.01
N GLU A 527 -16.33 -13.17 1.20
CA GLU A 527 -15.96 -13.78 -0.08
C GLU A 527 -14.81 -14.80 0.07
N SER A 528 -14.13 -14.77 1.22
CA SER A 528 -13.08 -15.72 1.56
C SER A 528 -13.62 -17.15 1.67
N ASP A 529 -12.82 -18.13 1.25
CA ASP A 529 -13.18 -19.53 1.36
C ASP A 529 -13.32 -19.94 2.82
N MET A 530 -14.38 -20.65 3.12
CA MET A 530 -14.68 -21.21 4.43
C MET A 530 -14.94 -22.71 4.27
N ASP A 531 -13.98 -23.51 4.70
CA ASP A 531 -14.12 -24.97 4.64
C ASP A 531 -15.26 -25.45 5.55
N PRO A 532 -16.15 -26.34 5.07
CA PRO A 532 -17.33 -26.76 5.81
C PRO A 532 -17.01 -27.82 6.87
N TYR A 533 -16.07 -27.53 7.77
CA TYR A 533 -15.74 -28.34 8.94
C TYR A 533 -16.29 -27.72 10.23
N PRO A 534 -16.52 -28.51 11.30
CA PRO A 534 -17.01 -27.98 12.59
C PRO A 534 -16.17 -26.84 13.17
N SER A 535 -14.86 -26.83 12.90
CA SER A 535 -13.94 -25.79 13.34
C SER A 535 -14.22 -24.40 12.76
N VAL A 536 -15.05 -24.29 11.71
CA VAL A 536 -15.50 -23.01 11.13
C VAL A 536 -16.19 -22.12 12.19
N ALA A 537 -16.90 -22.73 13.17
CA ALA A 537 -17.50 -22.01 14.30
C ALA A 537 -16.48 -21.28 15.19
N LEU A 538 -15.24 -21.71 15.16
CA LEU A 538 -14.13 -21.20 15.95
C LEU A 538 -13.23 -20.21 15.21
N GLY A 539 -13.53 -19.97 13.90
CA GLY A 539 -12.85 -19.01 13.05
C GLY A 539 -11.46 -19.43 12.57
N VAL A 540 -11.31 -20.70 12.22
CA VAL A 540 -10.08 -21.20 11.60
C VAL A 540 -9.89 -20.69 10.17
N SER A 541 -10.98 -20.26 9.51
CA SER A 541 -10.94 -19.69 8.17
C SER A 541 -10.16 -18.35 8.16
N ALA A 542 -9.34 -18.18 7.12
CA ALA A 542 -8.59 -16.95 6.90
C ALA A 542 -9.47 -15.94 6.14
N ILE A 543 -9.82 -14.85 6.80
CA ILE A 543 -10.71 -13.80 6.30
C ILE A 543 -10.01 -12.44 6.51
N SER A 544 -10.23 -11.48 5.62
CA SER A 544 -9.63 -10.14 5.75
C SER A 544 -10.36 -9.29 6.80
N LEU A 545 -9.64 -8.31 7.36
CA LEU A 545 -10.25 -7.31 8.25
C LEU A 545 -11.35 -6.52 7.53
N TYR A 546 -11.16 -6.22 6.25
CA TYR A 546 -12.13 -5.56 5.39
C TYR A 546 -13.46 -6.32 5.33
N GLU A 547 -13.43 -7.63 5.01
CA GLU A 547 -14.63 -8.48 4.93
C GLU A 547 -15.33 -8.63 6.29
N MET A 548 -14.54 -8.78 7.35
CA MET A 548 -15.10 -8.87 8.70
C MET A 548 -15.83 -7.60 9.13
N LEU A 549 -15.29 -6.42 8.80
CA LEU A 549 -15.98 -5.16 9.10
C LEU A 549 -17.25 -5.00 8.25
N GLN A 550 -17.21 -5.36 6.97
CA GLN A 550 -18.40 -5.39 6.14
C GLN A 550 -19.50 -6.26 6.78
N ALA A 551 -19.16 -7.48 7.21
CA ALA A 551 -20.12 -8.37 7.84
C ALA A 551 -20.72 -7.82 9.15
N TYR A 552 -19.94 -7.02 9.89
CA TYR A 552 -20.41 -6.44 11.15
C TYR A 552 -21.27 -5.19 10.98
N THR A 553 -21.29 -4.55 9.82
CA THR A 553 -22.14 -3.34 9.59
C THR A 553 -23.60 -3.59 9.89
N MET A 554 -24.11 -4.82 9.61
CA MET A 554 -25.51 -5.16 9.78
C MET A 554 -25.99 -5.05 11.25
N PHE A 555 -25.11 -5.16 12.24
CA PHE A 555 -25.51 -5.08 13.64
C PHE A 555 -25.93 -3.64 14.03
N PRO A 556 -25.06 -2.62 13.96
CA PRO A 556 -25.46 -1.25 14.27
C PRO A 556 -26.43 -0.66 13.24
N ALA A 557 -26.43 -1.12 11.99
CA ALA A 557 -27.30 -0.63 10.92
C ALA A 557 -28.66 -1.34 10.83
N GLY A 558 -29.11 -2.00 11.91
CA GLY A 558 -30.47 -2.55 11.98
C GLY A 558 -30.75 -3.66 10.99
N GLY A 559 -29.77 -4.48 10.64
CA GLY A 559 -29.88 -5.62 9.75
C GLY A 559 -29.38 -5.39 8.32
N VAL A 560 -29.00 -4.17 7.99
CA VAL A 560 -28.49 -3.79 6.67
C VAL A 560 -26.97 -3.97 6.62
N ASN A 561 -26.49 -4.83 5.72
CA ASN A 561 -25.08 -4.99 5.38
C ASN A 561 -24.68 -3.92 4.37
N THR A 562 -23.59 -3.22 4.64
CA THR A 562 -23.10 -2.13 3.81
C THR A 562 -21.66 -2.43 3.35
N GLU A 563 -21.42 -2.42 2.04
CA GLU A 563 -20.09 -2.62 1.48
C GLU A 563 -19.20 -1.40 1.79
N PRO A 564 -17.98 -1.59 2.35
CA PRO A 564 -17.08 -0.48 2.57
C PRO A 564 -16.65 0.16 1.24
N PHE A 565 -16.63 1.49 1.17
CA PHE A 565 -16.08 2.23 0.06
C PHE A 565 -15.30 3.45 0.55
N PHE A 566 -14.37 3.93 -0.27
CA PHE A 566 -13.45 4.98 0.14
C PHE A 566 -13.21 6.06 -0.93
N ILE A 567 -13.85 5.98 -2.09
CA ILE A 567 -13.87 7.02 -3.11
C ILE A 567 -15.29 7.57 -3.18
N SER A 568 -15.48 8.87 -2.91
CA SER A 568 -16.80 9.49 -3.03
C SER A 568 -17.08 10.00 -4.45
N ARG A 569 -16.10 10.67 -5.06
CA ARG A 569 -16.18 11.14 -6.44
C ARG A 569 -14.81 11.42 -7.05
N ILE A 570 -14.78 11.47 -8.37
CA ILE A 570 -13.61 11.85 -9.17
C ILE A 570 -14.00 13.00 -10.09
N GLU A 571 -13.21 14.06 -10.09
CA GLU A 571 -13.33 15.23 -10.95
C GLU A 571 -12.09 15.37 -11.84
N ASP A 572 -12.26 16.02 -13.00
CA ASP A 572 -11.13 16.40 -13.84
C ASP A 572 -10.42 17.66 -13.29
N LYS A 573 -9.36 18.10 -13.97
CA LYS A 573 -8.59 19.32 -13.61
C LYS A 573 -9.43 20.59 -13.59
N ASN A 574 -10.54 20.63 -14.32
CA ASN A 574 -11.43 21.78 -14.44
C ASN A 574 -12.57 21.76 -13.42
N GLY A 575 -12.68 20.67 -12.62
CA GLY A 575 -13.77 20.46 -11.66
C GLY A 575 -15.00 19.79 -12.29
N ASN A 576 -14.91 19.26 -13.51
CA ASN A 576 -16.01 18.50 -14.11
C ASN A 576 -16.09 17.12 -13.44
N LEU A 577 -17.29 16.73 -13.04
CA LEU A 577 -17.56 15.44 -12.42
C LEU A 577 -17.41 14.30 -13.43
N LEU A 578 -16.54 13.34 -13.16
CA LEU A 578 -16.29 12.17 -14.01
C LEU A 578 -17.01 10.91 -13.50
N LYS A 579 -17.00 10.68 -12.19
CA LYS A 579 -17.63 9.50 -11.58
C LYS A 579 -18.00 9.79 -10.13
N THR A 580 -19.14 9.27 -9.67
CA THR A 580 -19.57 9.24 -8.27
C THR A 580 -19.71 7.81 -7.79
N PHE A 581 -19.56 7.62 -6.50
CA PHE A 581 -19.72 6.32 -5.85
C PHE A 581 -20.80 6.44 -4.78
N ALA A 582 -21.65 5.45 -4.70
CA ALA A 582 -22.75 5.40 -3.74
C ALA A 582 -22.65 4.14 -2.88
N PRO A 583 -23.15 4.17 -1.64
CA PRO A 583 -23.23 3.00 -0.78
C PRO A 583 -23.94 1.83 -1.46
N LYS A 584 -23.36 0.63 -1.36
CA LYS A 584 -24.01 -0.60 -1.74
C LYS A 584 -24.51 -1.30 -0.48
N GLN A 585 -25.81 -1.42 -0.36
CA GLN A 585 -26.49 -1.91 0.83
C GLN A 585 -27.39 -3.09 0.51
N LYS A 586 -27.49 -4.03 1.46
CA LYS A 586 -28.35 -5.19 1.35
C LYS A 586 -28.91 -5.56 2.72
N GLU A 587 -30.20 -5.67 2.84
CA GLU A 587 -30.86 -6.21 4.03
C GLU A 587 -30.53 -7.72 4.15
N ILE A 588 -30.00 -8.13 5.29
CA ILE A 588 -29.58 -9.53 5.56
C ILE A 588 -30.47 -10.14 6.65
N ILE A 589 -30.76 -9.40 7.70
CA ILE A 589 -31.53 -9.85 8.88
C ILE A 589 -32.55 -8.79 9.30
N SER A 590 -33.51 -9.19 10.11
CA SER A 590 -34.48 -8.26 10.63
C SER A 590 -33.86 -7.27 11.62
N PRO A 591 -34.46 -6.06 11.80
CA PRO A 591 -34.05 -5.11 12.85
C PRO A 591 -34.08 -5.70 14.26
N GLN A 592 -35.03 -6.59 14.54
CA GLN A 592 -35.14 -7.30 15.80
C GLN A 592 -33.98 -8.24 16.05
N THR A 593 -33.58 -9.05 15.03
CA THR A 593 -32.39 -9.93 15.07
C THR A 593 -31.15 -9.10 15.30
N ALA A 594 -30.95 -8.02 14.53
CA ALA A 594 -29.81 -7.13 14.65
C ALA A 594 -29.67 -6.54 16.05
N PHE A 595 -30.79 -6.02 16.64
CA PHE A 595 -30.74 -5.40 17.95
C PHE A 595 -30.54 -6.43 19.08
N LYS A 596 -31.04 -7.67 18.96
CA LYS A 596 -30.72 -8.77 19.88
C LYS A 596 -29.20 -9.04 19.87
N MET A 597 -28.59 -9.03 18.68
CA MET A 597 -27.13 -9.21 18.55
C MET A 597 -26.36 -8.04 19.17
N VAL A 598 -26.80 -6.79 18.96
CA VAL A 598 -26.22 -5.62 19.62
C VAL A 598 -26.22 -5.81 21.14
N ARG A 599 -27.36 -6.20 21.72
CA ARG A 599 -27.50 -6.42 23.17
C ARG A 599 -26.57 -7.53 23.69
N MET A 600 -26.47 -8.67 22.95
CA MET A 600 -25.55 -9.73 23.31
C MET A 600 -24.09 -9.29 23.22
N MET A 601 -23.74 -8.50 22.19
CA MET A 601 -22.36 -8.01 22.01
C MET A 601 -22.02 -6.86 22.96
N GLN A 602 -22.97 -6.08 23.47
CA GLN A 602 -22.78 -5.19 24.63
C GLN A 602 -22.36 -6.02 25.85
N GLY A 603 -22.94 -7.21 26.05
CA GLY A 603 -22.53 -8.13 27.11
C GLY A 603 -21.06 -8.53 27.07
N VAL A 604 -20.43 -8.62 25.89
CA VAL A 604 -18.98 -8.87 25.75
C VAL A 604 -18.15 -7.72 26.35
N VAL A 605 -18.63 -6.47 26.20
CA VAL A 605 -17.97 -5.26 26.70
C VAL A 605 -18.23 -5.07 28.19
N ASP A 606 -19.45 -5.35 28.67
CA ASP A 606 -19.87 -5.03 30.04
C ASP A 606 -19.42 -6.11 31.04
N ARG A 607 -19.50 -7.39 30.67
CA ARG A 607 -19.24 -8.55 31.56
C ARG A 607 -18.44 -9.68 30.92
N GLY A 608 -17.88 -9.47 29.72
CA GLY A 608 -17.17 -10.50 28.96
C GLY A 608 -15.72 -10.16 28.67
N THR A 609 -15.21 -10.72 27.59
CA THR A 609 -13.79 -10.68 27.22
C THR A 609 -13.26 -9.28 26.87
N ALA A 610 -14.13 -8.27 26.66
CA ALA A 610 -13.76 -6.89 26.35
C ALA A 610 -14.01 -5.89 27.50
N GLN A 611 -14.18 -6.35 28.75
CA GLN A 611 -14.38 -5.47 29.94
C GLN A 611 -13.30 -4.39 30.12
N ARG A 612 -12.13 -4.60 29.52
CA ARG A 612 -11.05 -3.60 29.51
C ARG A 612 -11.51 -2.25 29.00
N ILE A 613 -12.46 -2.19 28.05
CA ILE A 613 -13.06 -0.94 27.54
C ILE A 613 -13.59 -0.09 28.71
N ARG A 614 -14.36 -0.70 29.62
CA ARG A 614 -14.94 0.00 30.77
C ARG A 614 -13.87 0.45 31.77
N ARG A 615 -12.86 -0.39 32.02
CA ARG A 615 -11.74 -0.07 32.91
C ARG A 615 -10.90 1.12 32.41
N TYR A 616 -10.85 1.32 31.09
CA TYR A 616 -10.17 2.47 30.49
C TYR A 616 -11.06 3.71 30.33
N GLY A 617 -12.27 3.73 30.94
CA GLY A 617 -13.10 4.91 31.05
C GLY A 617 -13.97 5.22 29.83
N LEU A 618 -14.13 4.28 28.90
CA LEU A 618 -15.10 4.42 27.81
C LEU A 618 -16.45 3.88 28.24
N TYR A 619 -17.45 4.77 28.21
CA TYR A 619 -18.83 4.48 28.61
C TYR A 619 -19.77 4.56 27.41
N GLY A 620 -21.09 4.51 27.66
CA GLY A 620 -22.08 4.56 26.61
C GLY A 620 -22.34 3.23 25.93
N ASP A 621 -23.02 3.28 24.81
CA ASP A 621 -23.40 2.10 24.05
C ASP A 621 -22.25 1.64 23.15
N ILE A 622 -21.56 0.60 23.60
CA ILE A 622 -20.45 -0.02 22.91
C ILE A 622 -20.69 -1.53 22.83
N ALA A 623 -20.59 -2.09 21.66
CA ALA A 623 -20.68 -3.53 21.42
C ALA A 623 -19.46 -4.02 20.65
N GLY A 624 -19.07 -5.29 20.82
CA GLY A 624 -17.90 -5.79 20.12
C GLY A 624 -17.58 -7.25 20.43
N LYS A 625 -16.50 -7.75 19.82
CA LYS A 625 -16.04 -9.12 20.01
C LYS A 625 -14.52 -9.19 19.90
N THR A 626 -13.88 -9.89 20.86
CA THR A 626 -12.47 -10.28 20.81
C THR A 626 -12.30 -11.55 19.98
N GLY A 627 -11.18 -11.67 19.29
CA GLY A 627 -10.73 -12.88 18.62
C GLY A 627 -9.29 -13.18 19.00
N THR A 628 -9.00 -14.47 19.18
CA THR A 628 -7.67 -15.00 19.40
C THR A 628 -7.60 -16.32 18.67
N THR A 629 -6.58 -16.53 17.88
CA THR A 629 -6.33 -17.81 17.22
C THR A 629 -5.50 -18.72 18.10
N ASN A 630 -5.46 -20.01 17.76
CA ASN A 630 -4.66 -20.99 18.46
C ASN A 630 -3.22 -20.52 18.59
N LYS A 631 -2.65 -20.72 19.78
CA LYS A 631 -1.27 -20.32 20.12
C LYS A 631 -1.01 -18.81 19.95
N GLN A 632 -2.04 -17.96 20.02
CA GLN A 632 -1.97 -16.49 20.01
C GLN A 632 -1.22 -15.88 18.80
N ALA A 633 -1.35 -16.51 17.61
CA ALA A 633 -0.70 -16.04 16.40
C ALA A 633 -1.37 -14.79 15.81
N ASP A 634 -2.70 -14.70 15.96
CA ASP A 634 -3.52 -13.57 15.48
C ASP A 634 -4.41 -13.08 16.62
N ALA A 635 -4.35 -11.80 16.92
CA ALA A 635 -5.17 -11.13 17.92
C ALA A 635 -6.12 -10.15 17.24
N TRP A 636 -7.43 -10.21 17.55
CA TRP A 636 -8.46 -9.43 16.92
C TRP A 636 -9.33 -8.72 17.94
N PHE A 637 -9.80 -7.54 17.56
CA PHE A 637 -10.94 -6.91 18.17
C PHE A 637 -11.76 -6.17 17.13
N ILE A 638 -13.07 -6.44 17.06
CA ILE A 638 -14.02 -5.68 16.25
C ILE A 638 -15.07 -5.14 17.19
N GLY A 639 -15.26 -3.83 17.20
CA GLY A 639 -16.22 -3.15 18.06
C GLY A 639 -16.84 -1.94 17.39
N TYR A 640 -18.04 -1.59 17.85
CA TYR A 640 -18.80 -0.49 17.30
C TYR A 640 -19.59 0.26 18.38
N THR A 641 -19.86 1.50 18.05
CA THR A 641 -20.80 2.40 18.71
C THR A 641 -22.02 2.61 17.80
N PRO A 642 -23.05 3.35 18.22
CA PRO A 642 -24.14 3.71 17.30
C PRO A 642 -23.70 4.50 16.05
N GLN A 643 -22.48 5.09 16.02
CA GLN A 643 -22.04 5.99 14.95
C GLN A 643 -20.82 5.50 14.18
N LEU A 644 -20.02 4.59 14.76
CA LEU A 644 -18.75 4.20 14.16
C LEU A 644 -18.43 2.73 14.47
N LEU A 645 -18.02 1.99 13.43
CA LEU A 645 -17.50 0.63 13.50
C LEU A 645 -16.01 0.65 13.25
N ALA A 646 -15.21 -0.05 14.09
CA ALA A 646 -13.80 -0.21 13.86
C ALA A 646 -13.30 -1.61 14.23
N GLY A 647 -12.28 -2.07 13.50
CA GLY A 647 -11.65 -3.36 13.74
C GLY A 647 -10.14 -3.23 13.77
N THR A 648 -9.53 -4.11 14.56
CA THR A 648 -8.09 -4.18 14.75
C THR A 648 -7.62 -5.63 14.68
N TRP A 649 -6.56 -5.85 13.96
CA TRP A 649 -5.76 -7.08 13.97
C TRP A 649 -4.33 -6.76 14.43
N VAL A 650 -3.72 -7.66 15.21
CA VAL A 650 -2.29 -7.60 15.61
C VAL A 650 -1.70 -9.00 15.52
N GLY A 651 -0.52 -9.11 14.91
CA GLY A 651 0.24 -10.37 14.80
C GLY A 651 1.56 -10.16 14.06
N CYS A 652 2.32 -11.22 13.84
CA CYS A 652 3.47 -11.20 12.93
C CYS A 652 3.07 -11.77 11.55
N ASP A 653 3.86 -11.48 10.53
CA ASP A 653 3.65 -12.03 9.20
C ASP A 653 3.77 -13.56 9.20
N ASP A 654 4.77 -14.08 9.90
CA ASP A 654 4.97 -15.51 10.12
C ASP A 654 4.27 -15.96 11.42
N ARG A 655 3.33 -16.88 11.33
CA ARG A 655 2.48 -17.30 12.45
C ARG A 655 3.23 -18.01 13.61
N PHE A 656 4.43 -18.54 13.36
CA PHE A 656 5.26 -19.11 14.43
C PHE A 656 5.87 -18.03 15.33
N LEU A 657 5.95 -16.77 14.84
CA LEU A 657 6.34 -15.60 15.63
C LEU A 657 5.11 -15.08 16.38
N ARG A 658 5.00 -15.44 17.66
CA ARG A 658 3.79 -15.18 18.47
C ARG A 658 4.14 -15.05 19.94
N PHE A 659 3.21 -14.55 20.74
CA PHE A 659 3.34 -14.58 22.19
C PHE A 659 3.25 -16.02 22.72
N ASN A 660 4.05 -16.33 23.74
CA ASN A 660 3.99 -17.60 24.46
C ASN A 660 2.92 -17.58 25.56
N SER A 661 2.37 -16.42 25.91
CA SER A 661 1.40 -16.21 26.98
C SER A 661 0.10 -15.63 26.43
N GLU A 662 -1.04 -16.21 26.81
CA GLU A 662 -2.37 -15.66 26.53
C GLU A 662 -2.55 -14.27 27.11
N ALA A 663 -2.04 -14.01 28.30
CA ALA A 663 -2.14 -12.71 28.97
C ALA A 663 -1.63 -11.54 28.10
N GLN A 664 -0.68 -11.80 27.19
CA GLN A 664 -0.08 -10.80 26.31
C GLN A 664 -0.59 -10.91 24.86
N GLY A 665 -0.83 -12.14 24.36
CA GLY A 665 -1.13 -12.41 22.97
C GLY A 665 -2.62 -12.49 22.62
N GLN A 666 -3.52 -12.52 23.60
CA GLN A 666 -4.97 -12.56 23.31
C GLN A 666 -5.50 -11.22 22.76
N GLY A 667 -6.62 -11.28 22.04
CA GLY A 667 -7.23 -10.11 21.39
C GLY A 667 -7.53 -8.96 22.36
N SER A 668 -7.91 -9.26 23.62
CA SER A 668 -8.15 -8.26 24.67
C SER A 668 -6.87 -7.55 25.15
N ALA A 669 -5.68 -8.13 24.92
CA ALA A 669 -4.39 -7.58 25.34
C ALA A 669 -3.64 -6.93 24.17
N ALA A 670 -3.63 -7.56 22.99
CA ALA A 670 -2.83 -7.12 21.87
C ALA A 670 -3.62 -6.19 20.89
N ALA A 671 -4.88 -6.47 20.59
CA ALA A 671 -5.65 -5.71 19.59
C ALA A 671 -6.58 -4.66 20.22
N LEU A 672 -7.34 -5.03 21.25
CA LEU A 672 -8.34 -4.15 21.89
C LEU A 672 -7.78 -2.78 22.35
N PRO A 673 -6.55 -2.66 22.91
CA PRO A 673 -6.05 -1.36 23.36
C PRO A 673 -5.85 -0.35 22.22
N ILE A 674 -5.59 -0.76 20.98
CA ILE A 674 -5.52 0.12 19.81
C ILE A 674 -6.90 0.75 19.58
N TRP A 675 -7.95 -0.07 19.59
CA TRP A 675 -9.34 0.38 19.45
C TRP A 675 -9.71 1.37 20.56
N ILE A 676 -9.37 1.07 21.82
CA ILE A 676 -9.61 1.96 22.97
C ILE A 676 -8.92 3.30 22.79
N ASN A 677 -7.63 3.31 22.45
CA ASN A 677 -6.85 4.52 22.27
C ASN A 677 -7.39 5.40 21.12
N PHE A 678 -7.85 4.77 20.04
CA PHE A 678 -8.50 5.46 18.93
C PHE A 678 -9.81 6.13 19.38
N PHE A 679 -10.72 5.38 20.01
CA PHE A 679 -12.00 5.93 20.45
C PHE A 679 -11.88 6.98 21.55
N HIS A 680 -10.88 6.90 22.43
CA HIS A 680 -10.60 7.99 23.37
C HIS A 680 -10.30 9.30 22.65
N LYS A 681 -9.52 9.27 21.56
CA LYS A 681 -9.20 10.47 20.78
C LYS A 681 -10.43 10.97 20.02
N VAL A 682 -11.17 10.06 19.41
CA VAL A 682 -12.40 10.38 18.64
C VAL A 682 -13.45 11.04 19.53
N PHE A 683 -13.74 10.48 20.71
CA PHE A 683 -14.76 11.04 21.62
C PHE A 683 -14.32 12.35 22.28
N ASN A 684 -13.02 12.60 22.39
CA ASN A 684 -12.50 13.87 22.92
C ASN A 684 -12.46 14.98 21.86
N ASP A 685 -12.57 14.65 20.58
CA ASP A 685 -12.60 15.62 19.48
C ASP A 685 -14.04 16.02 19.15
N ARG A 686 -14.48 17.16 19.70
CA ARG A 686 -15.83 17.69 19.49
C ARG A 686 -16.14 18.02 18.03
N SER A 687 -15.13 18.23 17.20
CA SER A 687 -15.30 18.58 15.78
C SER A 687 -15.69 17.38 14.91
N LEU A 688 -15.57 16.13 15.42
CA LEU A 688 -15.98 14.91 14.71
C LEU A 688 -17.46 14.57 14.85
N GLU A 689 -18.21 15.27 15.72
CA GLU A 689 -19.64 15.02 16.00
C GLU A 689 -19.98 13.58 16.43
N ILE A 690 -18.98 12.77 16.78
CA ILE A 690 -19.12 11.42 17.31
C ILE A 690 -19.15 11.50 18.82
N LYS A 691 -20.28 11.10 19.42
CA LYS A 691 -20.54 11.29 20.85
C LYS A 691 -20.68 9.97 21.58
N GLN A 692 -20.20 9.93 22.80
CA GLN A 692 -20.25 8.74 23.65
C GLN A 692 -21.65 8.47 24.25
N ASP A 693 -22.49 9.47 24.30
CA ASP A 693 -23.88 9.40 24.90
C ASP A 693 -24.94 8.95 23.91
N VAL A 694 -24.63 8.80 22.63
CA VAL A 694 -25.57 8.28 21.62
C VAL A 694 -25.90 6.82 21.93
N ARG A 695 -27.17 6.44 21.76
CA ARG A 695 -27.72 5.12 22.09
C ARG A 695 -28.12 4.36 20.82
N PHE A 696 -27.99 3.02 20.87
CA PHE A 696 -28.58 2.17 19.84
C PHE A 696 -30.12 2.26 19.93
N LYS A 697 -30.77 2.39 18.79
CA LYS A 697 -32.21 2.48 18.70
C LYS A 697 -32.83 1.08 18.67
N ALA A 698 -33.65 0.77 19.68
CA ALA A 698 -34.41 -0.47 19.70
C ALA A 698 -35.58 -0.41 18.69
N PRO A 699 -35.84 -1.49 17.93
CA PRO A 699 -37.09 -1.59 17.17
C PRO A 699 -38.28 -1.72 18.10
N VAL A 700 -39.47 -1.32 17.66
CA VAL A 700 -40.71 -1.42 18.45
C VAL A 700 -41.70 -2.32 17.71
N PRO A 701 -42.28 -3.35 18.40
CA PRO A 701 -41.96 -3.83 19.75
C PRO A 701 -40.65 -4.61 19.85
N PHE A 702 -39.99 -4.62 21.02
CA PHE A 702 -38.77 -5.34 21.26
C PHE A 702 -38.78 -6.13 22.57
N SER A 703 -38.20 -7.35 22.54
CA SER A 703 -37.94 -8.18 23.72
C SER A 703 -36.61 -8.91 23.57
N ASP A 704 -35.72 -8.78 24.54
CA ASP A 704 -34.42 -9.46 24.58
C ASP A 704 -34.55 -11.00 24.56
N CYS A 705 -35.58 -11.54 25.20
CA CYS A 705 -35.77 -12.97 25.42
C CYS A 705 -36.81 -13.62 24.49
N SER A 706 -37.24 -12.92 23.42
CA SER A 706 -38.15 -13.56 22.45
C SER A 706 -37.42 -14.65 21.65
N GLY A 707 -38.10 -15.79 21.45
CA GLY A 707 -37.60 -16.96 20.78
C GLY A 707 -37.64 -18.23 21.64
N TYR A 708 -37.22 -19.35 21.13
CA TYR A 708 -37.24 -20.63 21.84
C TYR A 708 -35.87 -21.00 22.45
N ASN A 709 -35.88 -21.89 23.45
CA ASN A 709 -34.66 -22.40 24.08
C ASN A 709 -34.02 -23.53 23.22
N ALA A 710 -32.75 -23.40 22.84
CA ALA A 710 -32.05 -24.36 22.01
C ALA A 710 -31.99 -25.77 22.64
N ASN A 711 -31.85 -25.87 23.96
CA ASN A 711 -31.75 -27.17 24.64
C ASN A 711 -33.08 -27.93 24.67
N THR A 712 -34.23 -27.30 24.46
CA THR A 712 -35.53 -27.98 24.40
C THR A 712 -35.79 -28.68 23.08
N ILE A 713 -34.97 -28.48 22.06
CA ILE A 713 -35.10 -29.07 20.72
C ILE A 713 -34.22 -30.29 20.58
N ALA A 714 -33.17 -30.46 21.41
CA ALA A 714 -32.09 -31.39 21.20
C ALA A 714 -32.40 -32.87 21.47
N ASP A 715 -33.44 -33.20 22.31
CA ASP A 715 -33.84 -34.56 22.52
C ASP A 715 -35.29 -34.64 23.06
N PRO A 716 -36.27 -35.21 22.33
CA PRO A 716 -37.63 -35.44 22.82
C PRO A 716 -37.70 -36.44 23.98
N ASN A 717 -36.60 -37.18 24.27
CA ASN A 717 -36.54 -38.22 25.29
C ASN A 717 -35.58 -37.91 26.44
N ASP A 718 -34.92 -36.73 26.48
CA ASP A 718 -34.04 -36.35 27.60
C ASP A 718 -34.78 -35.74 28.76
N THR A 719 -34.99 -36.53 29.84
CA THR A 719 -35.66 -36.15 31.07
C THR A 719 -34.73 -35.59 32.16
N THR A 720 -33.48 -35.25 31.86
CA THR A 720 -32.53 -34.74 32.84
C THR A 720 -32.74 -33.24 33.11
N SER A 721 -33.07 -32.91 34.36
CA SER A 721 -33.27 -31.56 34.88
C SER A 721 -32.02 -30.67 34.74
N VAL A 722 -32.21 -29.48 34.19
CA VAL A 722 -31.18 -28.43 34.08
C VAL A 722 -30.72 -27.97 35.46
N GLN A 723 -29.50 -28.32 35.88
CA GLN A 723 -28.85 -27.71 37.05
C GLN A 723 -28.03 -26.50 36.59
N THR A 724 -28.37 -25.32 37.11
CA THR A 724 -27.54 -24.10 36.96
C THR A 724 -26.35 -24.18 37.89
N VAL A 725 -25.12 -24.11 37.33
CA VAL A 725 -23.86 -24.10 38.09
C VAL A 725 -23.39 -22.67 38.27
N PRO A 726 -22.97 -22.25 39.50
CA PRO A 726 -22.35 -20.94 39.72
C PRO A 726 -21.05 -20.78 38.95
N ILE A 727 -20.82 -19.57 38.43
CA ILE A 727 -19.61 -19.26 37.64
C ILE A 727 -18.44 -19.00 38.60
N ASP A 728 -17.45 -19.88 38.59
CA ASP A 728 -16.14 -19.61 39.19
C ASP A 728 -15.25 -18.88 38.17
N GLN A 729 -14.69 -17.74 38.57
CA GLN A 729 -13.99 -16.78 37.68
C GLN A 729 -12.51 -17.11 37.46
N THR A 730 -12.03 -18.25 37.89
CA THR A 730 -10.59 -18.63 37.81
C THR A 730 -10.41 -19.94 37.09
N SER A 731 -10.16 -19.91 35.80
CA SER A 731 -9.20 -20.81 35.11
C SER A 731 -9.24 -20.60 33.60
N GLY A 732 -8.16 -20.10 33.05
CA GLY A 732 -7.84 -20.23 31.65
C GLY A 732 -7.19 -21.61 31.46
N ASP A 733 -7.98 -22.58 30.98
CA ASP A 733 -7.43 -23.90 30.72
C ASP A 733 -7.02 -24.08 29.26
N ILE A 734 -5.90 -24.74 29.13
CA ILE A 734 -5.10 -25.03 27.94
C ILE A 734 -5.94 -25.91 26.96
N ILE A 735 -5.98 -25.49 25.70
CA ILE A 735 -6.55 -26.26 24.60
C ILE A 735 -5.53 -27.31 24.16
N GLU A 736 -5.80 -28.59 24.37
CA GLU A 736 -5.09 -29.66 23.67
C GLU A 736 -5.60 -29.76 22.22
N GLU A 737 -4.66 -29.64 21.30
CA GLU A 737 -4.86 -29.65 19.86
C GLU A 737 -5.13 -31.07 19.37
N VAL A 738 -6.27 -31.31 18.73
CA VAL A 738 -6.43 -32.45 17.82
C VAL A 738 -6.02 -31.94 16.44
N THR A 739 -4.77 -32.18 16.06
CA THR A 739 -4.29 -31.99 14.69
C THR A 739 -4.96 -32.98 13.77
N PRO A 740 -5.44 -32.59 12.58
CA PRO A 740 -5.58 -33.52 11.47
C PRO A 740 -4.17 -33.95 11.05
N GLU A 741 -3.90 -35.25 11.01
CA GLU A 741 -2.71 -35.82 10.36
C GLU A 741 -2.61 -35.26 8.95
N GLU A 742 -1.47 -34.70 8.61
CA GLU A 742 -1.08 -34.39 7.23
C GLU A 742 -1.06 -35.70 6.44
N GLU A 743 -2.02 -35.89 5.55
CA GLU A 743 -1.87 -36.86 4.46
C GLU A 743 -0.75 -36.35 3.54
N THR A 744 0.42 -36.95 3.69
CA THR A 744 1.46 -36.94 2.66
C THR A 744 0.95 -37.67 1.44
N GLN A 745 0.73 -36.96 0.35
CA GLN A 745 0.65 -37.54 -0.97
C GLN A 745 2.02 -37.58 -1.65
N PRO A 746 2.29 -38.59 -2.50
CA PRO A 746 3.60 -38.94 -3.06
C PRO A 746 4.18 -37.93 -4.05
#